data_40d630651d087c581bc1e3044b00e7d5
#
_entry.id   40d630651d087c581bc1e3044b00e7d5
#
_cell.length_a   1.000
_cell.length_b   1.000
_cell.length_c   1.000
_cell.angle_alpha   90.00
_cell.angle_beta   90.00
_cell.angle_gamma   90.00
#
_symmetry.space_group_name_H-M   'P 1'
#
loop_
_entity.id
_entity.type
_entity.pdbx_description
1 polymer ?
#
loop_
_entity_poly.entity_id
_entity_poly.type
_entity_poly.pdbx_seq_one_letter_code
_entity_poly.pdbx_strand_id
1 'polypeptide(L)'
;VPSPRFRTPPVRSQRNPHPLRVPGPIGQHVPMSVLTRDEAQTRAQLIDVHRYTVALDLTTGDETFESRAAIQFTARAAGDTFVELKPALLRSVTLDGQPLDPRTLDQNRLALTGLTEGEHELRVDATMRYSRTGEGMHRFTDPTDGETYVYTQMFLEDVQRVFAVFDQPDLKAVFALSLTAPEGWTVLGNGIATDEGDGHWSIAPTPPISTYLVAVAAGPWHSVRTEHAGLPFGIHCRRSLAPHLDADADEILTITRACYDRYHEKFKEPYPFDSYDQAFVPEFNAGAMENPGLVTFRDEFVYRSAVTDTERQTRAMVIAHEMAHMWFGDLVTLTWWDDIWLNESFAEYMGYQTLTEATRYTDTWVAFGIDRKSWGYDADQRPSTHPVAPDPDAVPDTASAMLNFDGISYAKGASALRQLVAWLGEKDFLAGINTHFARHKFGNATLADFIDSLAASTDRDVHRWAEQWLRTSGVDTLTPTIGNGSEAGWTLDIAQRGNRPHRIAVGAYDRDLVDPGQLTPRDRFEIDIPQQDGPTVRPGRRPDLVVLNDGDLTYAKVRLDDRSWATALDSLSAIPDPLTRAVVWNAARDMVRDGELAPTAYLDAARTHLPRESDLAVVQGVLAFAATQIADRYLGPDDRPAALATLTSICRALIRRTEDGNAPGLRLTAVRHFISAATQPDGIQDWLNSDSVPGGPELDPELRWRILYRLAVLGAVDDDAIAAELTRDPSATGQEGAARCRAALPDGDAKAAAWDRMFRTDDLSNYLFTATAQGFWQPEQADLVRRYVPRFYTDAVELADRRGPAIAECAGRYAFPIHAADEESLRLGEECLSAADLLPALRRKLVDQLDDLRRALRVREG
;
A
#
# COMPACT_ATOMS: atom_id res chain seq x y z
N VAL A 1 53.91 57.19 -10.32
CA VAL A 1 54.86 57.88 -9.36
C VAL A 1 54.03 58.87 -8.54
N PRO A 2 54.15 59.01 -7.23
CA PRO A 2 54.29 58.05 -6.15
C PRO A 2 53.25 58.26 -4.99
N SER A 3 53.21 57.31 -4.07
CA SER A 3 52.62 57.44 -2.73
C SER A 3 53.33 58.51 -1.86
N PRO A 4 52.77 58.94 -0.76
CA PRO A 4 53.27 58.42 0.56
C PRO A 4 52.20 58.35 1.70
N ARG A 5 52.21 57.38 2.54
CA ARG A 5 52.64 57.08 3.91
C ARG A 5 52.24 58.05 5.09
N PHE A 6 51.80 57.39 6.18
CA PHE A 6 51.89 57.69 7.64
C PHE A 6 50.67 58.42 8.25
N ARG A 7 50.04 57.99 9.41
CA ARG A 7 50.54 57.42 10.67
C ARG A 7 49.35 57.06 11.57
N THR A 8 49.43 55.98 12.35
CA THR A 8 48.64 55.64 13.57
C THR A 8 49.31 56.37 14.78
N PRO A 9 48.78 56.28 16.05
CA PRO A 9 47.61 55.76 16.78
C PRO A 9 47.07 56.75 17.86
N PRO A 10 46.39 56.48 19.02
CA PRO A 10 46.40 55.28 19.88
C PRO A 10 44.99 54.79 20.48
N VAL A 11 44.96 53.56 20.87
CA VAL A 11 44.34 52.72 21.90
C VAL A 11 43.48 53.33 23.02
N ARG A 12 42.32 52.80 23.30
CA ARG A 12 41.66 52.32 24.55
C ARG A 12 40.15 51.99 24.23
N SER A 13 39.45 50.97 24.75
CA SER A 13 39.56 49.94 25.76
C SER A 13 38.49 48.92 25.59
N GLN A 14 38.78 47.69 25.87
CA GLN A 14 38.01 46.52 26.18
C GLN A 14 36.47 46.62 26.28
N ARG A 15 35.74 45.90 25.39
CA ARG A 15 34.59 45.10 25.72
C ARG A 15 34.67 43.82 24.87
N ASN A 16 34.62 42.66 25.52
CA ASN A 16 34.59 41.33 24.92
C ASN A 16 33.45 41.21 23.92
N PRO A 17 33.66 40.72 22.67
CA PRO A 17 32.63 40.19 21.86
C PRO A 17 32.46 38.69 22.12
N HIS A 18 31.20 38.26 22.29
CA HIS A 18 30.81 36.85 22.19
C HIS A 18 31.36 36.24 20.87
N PRO A 19 31.84 34.99 20.90
CA PRO A 19 32.29 34.34 19.68
C PRO A 19 31.04 34.04 18.80
N LEU A 20 31.03 34.62 17.62
CA LEU A 20 30.18 34.20 16.52
C LEU A 20 30.47 32.70 16.27
N ARG A 21 29.49 31.83 16.50
CA ARG A 21 29.55 30.44 16.03
C ARG A 21 29.69 30.46 14.52
N VAL A 22 30.81 30.02 14.03
CA VAL A 22 30.98 29.57 12.64
C VAL A 22 30.02 28.38 12.46
N PRO A 23 29.16 28.32 11.43
CA PRO A 23 28.44 27.11 11.14
C PRO A 23 29.47 26.01 10.89
N GLY A 24 29.43 24.97 11.68
CA GLY A 24 30.13 23.72 11.39
C GLY A 24 29.61 23.10 10.10
N PRO A 25 30.32 22.14 9.48
CA PRO A 25 29.90 21.52 8.25
C PRO A 25 28.55 20.90 8.44
N ILE A 26 27.68 21.13 7.45
CA ILE A 26 26.33 20.60 7.34
C ILE A 26 26.37 19.09 7.56
N GLY A 27 25.58 18.64 8.50
CA GLY A 27 25.30 17.36 9.10
C GLY A 27 25.76 16.09 8.37
N GLN A 28 26.64 15.37 9.05
CA GLN A 28 26.57 13.92 9.00
C GLN A 28 25.24 13.53 9.66
N HIS A 29 24.37 12.85 8.94
CA HIS A 29 23.21 12.19 9.50
C HIS A 29 23.74 11.14 10.49
N VAL A 30 23.63 11.39 11.78
CA VAL A 30 23.82 10.37 12.79
C VAL A 30 22.59 9.46 12.65
N PRO A 31 22.74 8.17 12.35
CA PRO A 31 21.58 7.28 12.27
C PRO A 31 20.80 7.35 13.57
N MET A 32 19.49 7.61 13.47
CA MET A 32 18.61 7.61 14.65
C MET A 32 18.58 6.21 15.26
N SER A 33 18.47 6.13 16.59
CA SER A 33 18.32 4.86 17.27
C SER A 33 16.94 4.30 16.96
N VAL A 34 16.88 3.21 16.21
CA VAL A 34 15.66 2.40 16.05
C VAL A 34 15.45 1.54 17.29
N LEU A 35 14.20 1.26 17.64
CA LEU A 35 13.90 0.35 18.74
C LEU A 35 14.17 -1.08 18.31
N THR A 36 15.02 -1.76 19.09
CA THR A 36 15.26 -3.19 18.90
C THR A 36 14.23 -4.04 19.67
N ARG A 37 14.01 -5.27 19.20
CA ARG A 37 13.14 -6.24 19.85
C ARG A 37 13.58 -6.55 21.29
N ASP A 38 14.89 -6.70 21.51
CA ASP A 38 15.45 -7.00 22.83
C ASP A 38 15.21 -5.83 23.80
N GLU A 39 15.36 -4.58 23.33
CA GLU A 39 15.04 -3.39 24.14
C GLU A 39 13.56 -3.35 24.48
N ALA A 40 12.68 -3.61 23.52
CA ALA A 40 11.24 -3.63 23.72
C ALA A 40 10.83 -4.71 24.73
N GLN A 41 11.36 -5.91 24.62
CA GLN A 41 11.11 -7.01 25.57
C GLN A 41 11.63 -6.66 26.96
N THR A 42 12.83 -6.10 27.07
CA THR A 42 13.41 -5.70 28.35
C THR A 42 12.55 -4.62 29.01
N ARG A 43 12.09 -3.63 28.24
CA ARG A 43 11.22 -2.57 28.71
C ARG A 43 9.85 -3.09 29.14
N ALA A 44 9.21 -3.97 28.36
CA ALA A 44 7.95 -4.59 28.70
C ALA A 44 8.00 -5.48 29.97
N GLN A 45 9.18 -6.06 30.28
CA GLN A 45 9.37 -6.77 31.55
C GLN A 45 9.55 -5.82 32.74
N LEU A 46 10.13 -4.64 32.51
CA LEU A 46 10.43 -3.67 33.55
C LEU A 46 9.22 -2.79 33.92
N ILE A 47 8.47 -2.31 32.92
CA ILE A 47 7.40 -1.34 33.14
C ILE A 47 6.04 -1.85 32.66
N ASP A 48 4.99 -1.26 33.22
CA ASP A 48 3.59 -1.40 32.81
C ASP A 48 3.00 0.00 32.67
N VAL A 49 2.52 0.36 31.49
CA VAL A 49 2.05 1.72 31.19
C VAL A 49 0.52 1.76 31.32
N HIS A 50 0.03 2.71 32.10
CA HIS A 50 -1.41 2.77 32.40
C HIS A 50 -2.12 3.83 31.57
N ARG A 51 -1.49 5.03 31.46
CA ARG A 51 -2.17 6.16 30.88
C ARG A 51 -1.21 7.18 30.27
N TYR A 52 -1.58 7.71 29.14
CA TYR A 52 -1.06 8.92 28.57
C TYR A 52 -2.11 10.02 28.67
N THR A 53 -1.72 11.19 29.16
CA THR A 53 -2.51 12.41 29.07
C THR A 53 -1.73 13.39 28.22
N VAL A 54 -2.26 13.68 27.02
CA VAL A 54 -1.54 14.47 26.01
C VAL A 54 -2.33 15.71 25.66
N ALA A 55 -1.69 16.87 25.70
CA ALA A 55 -2.26 18.13 25.23
C ALA A 55 -1.42 18.67 24.07
N LEU A 56 -2.07 18.92 22.93
CA LEU A 56 -1.46 19.45 21.71
C LEU A 56 -1.99 20.86 21.45
N ASP A 57 -1.12 21.81 21.14
CA ASP A 57 -1.52 23.16 20.73
C ASP A 57 -1.06 23.41 19.29
N LEU A 58 -2.05 23.44 18.39
CA LEU A 58 -1.87 23.59 16.94
C LEU A 58 -1.92 25.05 16.48
N THR A 59 -2.01 26.01 17.43
CA THR A 59 -2.14 27.44 17.12
C THR A 59 -0.80 28.19 17.09
N THR A 60 0.30 27.50 17.39
CA THR A 60 1.59 28.14 17.68
C THR A 60 2.46 28.44 16.46
N GLY A 61 2.06 28.00 15.26
CA GLY A 61 2.75 28.31 13.99
C GLY A 61 2.51 27.30 12.88
N ASP A 62 3.17 27.55 11.77
CA ASP A 62 3.00 26.73 10.54
C ASP A 62 4.04 25.61 10.41
N GLU A 63 5.12 25.66 11.15
CA GLU A 63 6.21 24.68 11.09
C GLU A 63 6.28 23.81 12.35
N THR A 64 5.68 24.28 13.46
CA THR A 64 5.78 23.60 14.75
C THR A 64 4.47 23.71 15.53
N PHE A 65 4.27 22.77 16.46
CA PHE A 65 3.18 22.75 17.42
C PHE A 65 3.72 22.40 18.83
N GLU A 66 2.94 22.71 19.87
CA GLU A 66 3.32 22.37 21.23
C GLU A 66 2.71 21.03 21.66
N SER A 67 3.50 20.26 22.39
CA SER A 67 3.11 18.94 22.91
C SER A 67 3.48 18.82 24.38
N ARG A 68 2.49 18.49 25.21
CA ARG A 68 2.66 18.16 26.63
C ARG A 68 2.14 16.78 26.89
N ALA A 69 2.97 15.89 27.38
CA ALA A 69 2.61 14.52 27.71
C ALA A 69 2.86 14.24 29.19
N ALA A 70 1.88 13.62 29.85
CA ALA A 70 2.04 13.01 31.17
C ALA A 70 1.80 11.52 31.05
N ILE A 71 2.80 10.69 31.41
CA ILE A 71 2.77 9.25 31.28
C ILE A 71 2.78 8.63 32.68
N GLN A 72 1.75 7.87 33.00
CA GLN A 72 1.62 7.13 34.25
C GLN A 72 1.93 5.65 34.01
N PHE A 73 2.90 5.15 34.77
CA PHE A 73 3.36 3.78 34.62
C PHE A 73 3.85 3.19 35.95
N THR A 74 3.90 1.86 36.03
CA THR A 74 4.49 1.15 37.19
C THR A 74 5.80 0.50 36.75
N ALA A 75 6.88 0.73 37.50
CA ALA A 75 8.07 -0.09 37.39
C ALA A 75 7.91 -1.34 38.28
N ARG A 76 8.05 -2.53 37.69
CA ARG A 76 7.89 -3.82 38.38
C ARG A 76 9.11 -4.18 39.24
N ALA A 77 10.24 -3.51 38.98
CA ALA A 77 11.49 -3.64 39.72
C ALA A 77 12.30 -2.34 39.59
N ALA A 78 13.31 -2.17 40.41
CA ALA A 78 14.30 -1.11 40.20
C ALA A 78 15.10 -1.36 38.92
N GLY A 79 15.29 -0.31 38.07
CA GLY A 79 16.03 -0.45 36.81
C GLY A 79 16.09 0.85 36.02
N ASP A 80 16.62 0.75 34.83
CA ASP A 80 16.77 1.85 33.88
C ASP A 80 16.00 1.54 32.59
N THR A 81 15.44 2.58 31.95
CA THR A 81 14.80 2.50 30.65
C THR A 81 14.96 3.84 29.92
N PHE A 82 14.24 4.05 28.84
CA PHE A 82 14.22 5.30 28.09
C PHE A 82 12.83 5.56 27.52
N VAL A 83 12.54 6.82 27.23
CA VAL A 83 11.36 7.26 26.49
C VAL A 83 11.81 7.84 25.14
N GLU A 84 11.04 7.61 24.10
CA GLU A 84 11.31 8.13 22.76
C GLU A 84 10.63 9.50 22.55
N LEU A 85 11.31 10.39 21.81
CA LEU A 85 10.82 11.72 21.47
C LEU A 85 11.70 12.36 20.37
N LYS A 86 11.08 12.90 19.31
CA LYS A 86 11.76 13.64 18.22
C LYS A 86 11.36 15.12 18.18
N PRO A 87 11.74 15.97 19.15
CA PRO A 87 11.26 17.33 19.25
C PRO A 87 12.07 18.30 18.38
N ALA A 88 11.46 19.43 18.01
CA ALA A 88 12.20 20.62 17.59
C ALA A 88 12.95 21.23 18.77
N LEU A 89 12.31 21.23 19.96
CA LEU A 89 12.87 21.73 21.20
C LEU A 89 12.26 20.99 22.39
N LEU A 90 13.07 20.33 23.19
CA LEU A 90 12.66 19.78 24.48
C LEU A 90 12.77 20.88 25.54
N ARG A 91 11.65 21.29 26.16
CA ARG A 91 11.57 22.40 27.08
C ARG A 91 11.79 21.98 28.52
N SER A 92 11.04 20.99 28.96
CA SER A 92 11.14 20.48 30.33
C SER A 92 10.78 19.01 30.42
N VAL A 93 11.41 18.32 31.34
CA VAL A 93 11.08 16.93 31.70
C VAL A 93 11.11 16.83 33.23
N THR A 94 10.12 16.12 33.79
CA THR A 94 10.13 15.76 35.21
C THR A 94 9.74 14.31 35.39
N LEU A 95 10.45 13.58 36.26
CA LEU A 95 10.08 12.25 36.71
C LEU A 95 9.69 12.34 38.19
N ASP A 96 8.49 11.98 38.57
CA ASP A 96 7.93 12.10 39.93
C ASP A 96 8.08 13.51 40.49
N GLY A 97 7.89 14.52 39.63
CA GLY A 97 8.05 15.91 39.98
C GLY A 97 9.50 16.41 40.13
N GLN A 98 10.48 15.53 39.96
CA GLN A 98 11.89 15.91 39.96
C GLN A 98 12.35 16.24 38.52
N PRO A 99 13.00 17.41 38.32
CA PRO A 99 13.44 17.81 37.00
C PRO A 99 14.59 16.93 36.50
N LEU A 100 14.46 16.48 35.23
CA LEU A 100 15.55 15.87 34.47
C LEU A 100 16.17 16.94 33.55
N ASP A 101 17.45 16.80 33.22
CA ASP A 101 18.11 17.72 32.29
C ASP A 101 17.68 17.44 30.84
N PRO A 102 16.97 18.36 30.16
CA PRO A 102 16.55 18.14 28.75
C PRO A 102 17.70 17.90 27.77
N ARG A 103 18.93 18.30 28.13
CA ARG A 103 20.14 18.12 27.32
C ARG A 103 20.65 16.68 27.32
N THR A 104 20.06 15.79 28.13
CA THR A 104 20.35 14.36 28.15
C THR A 104 19.56 13.59 27.04
N LEU A 105 18.70 14.28 26.30
CA LEU A 105 18.12 13.71 25.08
C LEU A 105 19.22 13.44 24.06
N ASP A 106 19.46 12.18 23.78
CA ASP A 106 20.40 11.71 22.76
C ASP A 106 19.64 11.16 21.56
N GLN A 107 19.82 11.78 20.40
CA GLN A 107 19.05 11.49 19.19
C GLN A 107 17.52 11.62 19.44
N ASN A 108 16.85 10.50 19.64
CA ASN A 108 15.42 10.42 19.94
C ASN A 108 15.11 9.74 21.28
N ARG A 109 16.12 9.53 22.15
CA ARG A 109 15.97 8.81 23.41
C ARG A 109 16.34 9.66 24.60
N LEU A 110 15.46 9.70 25.59
CA LEU A 110 15.71 10.29 26.87
C LEU A 110 15.80 9.17 27.93
N ALA A 111 16.96 9.00 28.52
CA ALA A 111 17.20 7.97 29.52
C ALA A 111 16.44 8.25 30.83
N LEU A 112 15.79 7.23 31.35
CA LEU A 112 15.15 7.21 32.67
C LEU A 112 15.92 6.24 33.55
N THR A 113 16.80 6.80 34.38
CA THR A 113 17.73 6.01 35.21
C THR A 113 17.31 6.01 36.65
N GLY A 114 17.56 4.90 37.35
CA GLY A 114 17.32 4.76 38.80
C GLY A 114 15.85 4.70 39.15
N LEU A 115 14.97 4.14 38.27
CA LEU A 115 13.60 3.86 38.62
C LEU A 115 13.58 2.93 39.85
N THR A 116 12.70 3.25 40.79
CA THR A 116 12.41 2.34 41.91
C THR A 116 11.20 1.47 41.57
N GLU A 117 11.01 0.36 42.25
CA GLU A 117 9.78 -0.41 42.13
C GLU A 117 8.59 0.45 42.62
N GLY A 118 7.51 0.56 41.81
CA GLY A 118 6.29 1.28 42.14
C GLY A 118 5.78 2.19 41.05
N GLU A 119 4.85 3.05 41.38
CA GLU A 119 4.18 4.01 40.53
C GLU A 119 5.10 5.18 40.17
N HIS A 120 5.09 5.61 38.92
CA HIS A 120 5.85 6.75 38.40
C HIS A 120 4.99 7.63 37.51
N GLU A 121 5.34 8.90 37.43
CA GLU A 121 4.77 9.86 36.49
C GLU A 121 5.90 10.62 35.76
N LEU A 122 5.97 10.43 34.44
CA LEU A 122 6.87 11.21 33.57
C LEU A 122 6.08 12.34 32.92
N ARG A 123 6.55 13.59 33.03
CA ARG A 123 5.97 14.74 32.32
C ARG A 123 6.99 15.32 31.35
N VAL A 124 6.58 15.56 30.12
CA VAL A 124 7.40 16.13 29.06
C VAL A 124 6.68 17.29 28.40
N ASP A 125 7.36 18.42 28.25
CA ASP A 125 6.89 19.60 27.53
C ASP A 125 7.87 19.90 26.39
N ALA A 126 7.37 19.88 25.15
CA ALA A 126 8.19 19.97 23.96
C ALA A 126 7.50 20.75 22.84
N THR A 127 8.31 21.37 21.97
CA THR A 127 7.86 21.86 20.67
C THR A 127 8.17 20.80 19.63
N MET A 128 7.17 20.36 18.87
CA MET A 128 7.26 19.35 17.85
C MET A 128 7.21 19.98 16.46
N ARG A 129 7.60 19.23 15.41
CA ARG A 129 7.55 19.69 14.01
C ARG A 129 6.39 19.07 13.28
N TYR A 130 5.72 19.86 12.45
CA TYR A 130 4.85 19.30 11.43
C TYR A 130 5.66 18.57 10.35
N SER A 131 5.11 17.47 9.86
CA SER A 131 5.61 16.72 8.71
C SER A 131 4.98 17.21 7.42
N ARG A 132 5.68 17.00 6.30
CA ARG A 132 5.18 17.14 4.92
C ARG A 132 5.44 15.88 4.10
N THR A 133 5.78 14.79 4.77
CA THR A 133 6.10 13.49 4.16
C THR A 133 5.16 12.37 4.60
N GLY A 134 4.05 12.71 5.30
CA GLY A 134 3.01 11.77 5.71
C GLY A 134 3.31 10.97 6.97
N GLU A 135 4.32 11.36 7.75
CA GLU A 135 4.74 10.68 8.99
C GLU A 135 4.55 11.62 10.20
N GLY A 136 4.14 11.08 11.34
CA GLY A 136 3.85 11.87 12.54
C GLY A 136 2.65 12.79 12.36
N MET A 137 2.76 14.08 12.66
CA MET A 137 1.72 15.10 12.44
C MET A 137 1.93 15.74 11.07
N HIS A 138 1.21 15.28 10.06
CA HIS A 138 1.26 15.83 8.70
C HIS A 138 0.44 17.10 8.59
N ARG A 139 0.99 18.13 7.91
CA ARG A 139 0.32 19.41 7.67
C ARG A 139 0.26 19.69 6.18
N PHE A 140 -0.96 19.90 5.68
CA PHE A 140 -1.26 20.17 4.29
C PHE A 140 -2.08 21.46 4.13
N THR A 141 -1.71 22.29 3.16
CA THR A 141 -2.52 23.43 2.75
C THR A 141 -3.10 23.16 1.37
N ASP A 142 -4.42 23.15 1.26
CA ASP A 142 -5.13 22.85 0.02
C ASP A 142 -4.92 23.98 -1.00
N PRO A 143 -4.33 23.71 -2.17
CA PRO A 143 -4.13 24.75 -3.18
C PRO A 143 -5.43 25.27 -3.81
N THR A 144 -6.55 24.56 -3.59
CA THR A 144 -7.86 24.96 -4.16
C THR A 144 -8.47 26.15 -3.42
N ASP A 145 -8.40 26.14 -2.08
CA ASP A 145 -9.09 27.13 -1.23
C ASP A 145 -8.17 27.79 -0.19
N GLY A 146 -6.93 27.31 -0.06
CA GLY A 146 -5.93 27.82 0.90
C GLY A 146 -6.17 27.35 2.34
N GLU A 147 -7.14 26.47 2.58
CA GLU A 147 -7.42 25.94 3.91
C GLU A 147 -6.35 24.93 4.34
N THR A 148 -6.11 24.84 5.64
CA THR A 148 -5.08 23.95 6.20
C THR A 148 -5.71 22.83 6.99
N TYR A 149 -5.13 21.65 6.83
CA TYR A 149 -5.52 20.39 7.49
C TYR A 149 -4.30 19.75 8.12
N VAL A 150 -4.50 19.13 9.28
CA VAL A 150 -3.48 18.29 9.92
C VAL A 150 -4.10 16.95 10.28
N TYR A 151 -3.29 15.90 10.21
CA TYR A 151 -3.64 14.57 10.68
C TYR A 151 -2.39 13.83 11.13
N THR A 152 -2.58 12.81 11.95
CA THR A 152 -1.45 11.97 12.39
C THR A 152 -1.39 10.67 11.61
N GLN A 153 -0.15 10.21 11.35
CA GLN A 153 0.18 8.86 10.95
C GLN A 153 1.36 8.41 11.82
N MET A 154 1.08 7.51 12.74
CA MET A 154 2.02 7.17 13.82
C MET A 154 2.64 5.77 13.71
N PHE A 155 2.33 5.06 12.66
CA PHE A 155 2.81 3.72 12.37
C PHE A 155 4.27 3.74 11.91
N LEU A 156 5.10 2.92 12.34
CA LEU A 156 5.37 1.96 13.38
C LEU A 156 5.87 2.65 14.67
N GLU A 157 6.74 3.67 14.53
CA GLU A 157 7.50 4.34 15.57
C GLU A 157 7.44 5.88 15.43
N ASP A 158 6.42 6.41 14.76
CA ASP A 158 6.30 7.84 14.48
C ASP A 158 5.49 8.62 15.53
N VAL A 159 4.99 7.94 16.57
CA VAL A 159 4.38 8.58 17.73
C VAL A 159 5.35 9.58 18.40
N GLN A 160 6.63 9.23 18.46
CA GLN A 160 7.72 10.06 19.01
C GLN A 160 7.92 11.39 18.25
N ARG A 161 7.31 11.57 17.07
CA ARG A 161 7.26 12.84 16.32
C ARG A 161 6.13 13.76 16.81
N VAL A 162 5.21 13.22 17.63
CA VAL A 162 4.02 13.95 18.10
C VAL A 162 4.04 14.21 19.60
N PHE A 163 4.41 13.20 20.39
CA PHE A 163 4.59 13.33 21.84
C PHE A 163 5.59 12.31 22.39
N ALA A 164 6.03 12.50 23.63
CA ALA A 164 6.92 11.56 24.32
C ALA A 164 6.21 10.24 24.62
N VAL A 165 6.83 9.10 24.33
CA VAL A 165 6.17 7.81 24.33
C VAL A 165 7.15 6.66 24.59
N PHE A 166 6.65 5.57 25.17
CA PHE A 166 7.30 4.24 25.10
C PHE A 166 6.80 3.55 23.84
N ASP A 167 7.48 3.76 22.71
CA ASP A 167 6.95 3.48 21.37
C ASP A 167 7.11 2.02 20.96
N GLN A 168 6.24 1.16 21.48
CA GLN A 168 6.17 -0.26 21.16
C GLN A 168 4.75 -0.81 21.25
N PRO A 169 4.40 -1.85 20.45
CA PRO A 169 3.00 -2.29 20.32
C PRO A 169 2.43 -2.98 21.56
N ASP A 170 3.26 -3.59 22.38
CA ASP A 170 2.85 -4.40 23.54
C ASP A 170 2.78 -3.63 24.86
N LEU A 171 3.00 -2.31 24.84
CA LEU A 171 2.73 -1.42 25.99
C LEU A 171 1.43 -0.65 25.75
N LYS A 172 0.31 -1.37 25.69
CA LYS A 172 -1.01 -0.75 25.58
C LYS A 172 -1.34 0.11 26.78
N ALA A 173 -1.98 1.25 26.53
CA ALA A 173 -2.38 2.18 27.55
C ALA A 173 -3.69 2.91 27.17
N VAL A 174 -4.31 3.57 28.16
CA VAL A 174 -5.40 4.51 27.94
C VAL A 174 -4.83 5.84 27.49
N PHE A 175 -5.37 6.40 26.40
CA PHE A 175 -5.01 7.73 25.90
C PHE A 175 -6.14 8.73 26.19
N ALA A 176 -5.81 9.84 26.86
CA ALA A 176 -6.67 10.99 27.06
C ALA A 176 -6.04 12.17 26.35
N LEU A 177 -6.68 12.62 25.27
CA LEU A 177 -6.15 13.66 24.41
C LEU A 177 -6.95 14.96 24.57
N SER A 178 -6.27 16.08 24.50
CA SER A 178 -6.86 17.41 24.38
C SER A 178 -6.10 18.23 23.35
N LEU A 179 -6.82 19.07 22.61
CA LEU A 179 -6.23 19.91 21.56
C LEU A 179 -6.68 21.35 21.71
N THR A 180 -5.76 22.27 21.45
CA THR A 180 -6.07 23.65 21.12
C THR A 180 -5.90 23.85 19.64
N ALA A 181 -6.98 24.16 18.93
CA ALA A 181 -7.00 24.29 17.47
C ALA A 181 -7.39 25.73 17.05
N PRO A 182 -7.01 26.19 15.84
CA PRO A 182 -7.48 27.45 15.29
C PRO A 182 -9.01 27.54 15.25
N GLU A 183 -9.52 28.76 15.36
CA GLU A 183 -10.97 29.02 15.28
C GLU A 183 -11.58 28.47 13.98
N GLY A 184 -12.70 27.80 14.08
CA GLY A 184 -13.43 27.19 12.95
C GLY A 184 -12.91 25.83 12.50
N TRP A 185 -11.89 25.30 13.17
CA TRP A 185 -11.44 23.92 12.94
C TRP A 185 -12.30 22.93 13.72
N THR A 186 -12.50 21.77 13.13
CA THR A 186 -13.10 20.58 13.78
C THR A 186 -11.98 19.61 14.13
N VAL A 187 -12.01 19.06 15.33
CA VAL A 187 -11.08 18.03 15.81
C VAL A 187 -11.76 16.66 15.78
N LEU A 188 -11.03 15.65 15.30
CA LEU A 188 -11.39 14.24 15.28
C LEU A 188 -10.30 13.46 16.03
N GLY A 189 -10.63 12.33 16.64
CA GLY A 189 -9.67 11.49 17.33
C GLY A 189 -10.19 10.07 17.60
N ASN A 190 -9.43 9.28 18.36
CA ASN A 190 -9.78 7.89 18.67
C ASN A 190 -11.07 7.71 19.48
N GLY A 191 -11.66 8.76 19.96
CA GLY A 191 -12.92 8.78 20.69
C GLY A 191 -13.72 10.02 20.35
N ILE A 192 -14.93 10.09 20.91
CA ILE A 192 -15.83 11.24 20.68
C ILE A 192 -15.13 12.53 21.09
N ALA A 193 -14.94 13.44 20.14
CA ALA A 193 -14.36 14.76 20.38
C ALA A 193 -15.46 15.78 20.79
N THR A 194 -15.20 16.56 21.82
CA THR A 194 -16.10 17.58 22.37
C THR A 194 -15.43 18.96 22.25
N ASP A 195 -16.15 19.90 21.66
CA ASP A 195 -15.75 21.31 21.63
C ASP A 195 -16.07 21.96 22.98
N GLU A 196 -15.03 22.37 23.73
CA GLU A 196 -15.14 23.03 25.03
C GLU A 196 -15.22 24.57 24.88
N GLY A 197 -15.13 25.06 23.66
CA GLY A 197 -15.13 26.50 23.36
C GLY A 197 -13.71 27.10 23.30
N ASP A 198 -13.60 28.29 22.71
CA ASP A 198 -12.34 29.04 22.54
C ASP A 198 -11.23 28.23 21.85
N GLY A 199 -11.60 27.30 20.94
CA GLY A 199 -10.66 26.42 20.23
C GLY A 199 -10.15 25.24 21.04
N HIS A 200 -10.64 25.03 22.27
CA HIS A 200 -10.27 23.91 23.10
C HIS A 200 -11.18 22.69 22.83
N TRP A 201 -10.56 21.55 22.65
CA TRP A 201 -11.22 20.26 22.38
C TRP A 201 -10.75 19.20 23.37
N SER A 202 -11.68 18.38 23.84
CA SER A 202 -11.37 17.16 24.59
C SER A 202 -11.82 15.94 23.79
N ILE A 203 -11.01 14.86 23.83
CA ILE A 203 -11.34 13.58 23.18
C ILE A 203 -11.58 12.56 24.28
N ALA A 204 -12.67 11.80 24.17
CA ALA A 204 -13.01 10.76 25.14
C ALA A 204 -11.84 9.77 25.28
N PRO A 205 -11.46 9.37 26.51
CA PRO A 205 -10.34 8.46 26.71
C PRO A 205 -10.58 7.11 26.03
N THR A 206 -9.54 6.58 25.40
CA THR A 206 -9.59 5.28 24.72
C THR A 206 -9.68 4.12 25.74
N PRO A 207 -10.19 2.94 25.36
CA PRO A 207 -9.73 1.69 25.96
C PRO A 207 -8.20 1.53 25.84
N PRO A 208 -7.58 0.54 26.48
CA PRO A 208 -6.16 0.27 26.27
C PRO A 208 -5.87 -0.08 24.81
N ILE A 209 -5.12 0.78 24.11
CA ILE A 209 -4.68 0.60 22.72
C ILE A 209 -3.15 0.72 22.61
N SER A 210 -2.58 0.20 21.54
CA SER A 210 -1.16 0.37 21.23
C SER A 210 -0.85 1.80 20.81
N THR A 211 0.38 2.25 21.03
CA THR A 211 0.82 3.62 20.78
C THR A 211 0.63 4.06 19.33
N TYR A 212 0.95 3.19 18.37
CA TYR A 212 0.88 3.48 16.94
C TYR A 212 -0.56 3.70 16.41
N LEU A 213 -1.58 3.30 17.18
CA LEU A 213 -3.00 3.43 16.85
C LEU A 213 -3.59 4.78 17.30
N VAL A 214 -2.81 5.60 18.01
CA VAL A 214 -3.28 6.91 18.45
C VAL A 214 -3.41 7.84 17.25
N ALA A 215 -4.57 8.50 17.13
CA ALA A 215 -4.84 9.37 15.99
C ALA A 215 -5.57 10.64 16.37
N VAL A 216 -5.23 11.72 15.69
CA VAL A 216 -5.98 12.97 15.64
C VAL A 216 -5.99 13.52 14.23
N ALA A 217 -7.08 14.19 13.87
CA ALA A 217 -7.16 15.01 12.67
C ALA A 217 -7.83 16.34 13.01
N ALA A 218 -7.31 17.45 12.51
CA ALA A 218 -7.87 18.76 12.78
C ALA A 218 -7.82 19.67 11.53
N GLY A 219 -8.87 20.43 11.31
CA GLY A 219 -9.01 21.30 10.14
C GLY A 219 -10.45 21.71 9.92
N PRO A 220 -10.72 22.52 8.90
CA PRO A 220 -12.09 22.89 8.51
C PRO A 220 -12.76 21.77 7.70
N TRP A 221 -12.87 20.58 8.28
CA TRP A 221 -13.43 19.39 7.63
C TRP A 221 -14.88 19.59 7.20
N HIS A 222 -15.22 19.10 5.99
CA HIS A 222 -16.59 18.79 5.63
C HIS A 222 -16.96 17.42 6.18
N SER A 223 -18.12 17.30 6.83
CA SER A 223 -18.52 16.11 7.58
C SER A 223 -19.95 15.69 7.26
N VAL A 224 -20.16 14.40 7.00
CA VAL A 224 -21.47 13.77 6.96
C VAL A 224 -21.56 12.82 8.14
N ARG A 225 -22.52 13.04 9.04
CA ARG A 225 -22.68 12.24 10.26
C ARG A 225 -23.97 11.45 10.26
N THR A 226 -23.94 10.28 10.87
CA THR A 226 -25.10 9.38 11.03
C THR A 226 -24.93 8.56 12.30
N GLU A 227 -25.89 7.70 12.58
CA GLU A 227 -25.86 6.73 13.66
C GLU A 227 -26.19 5.34 13.12
N HIS A 228 -25.54 4.31 13.65
CA HIS A 228 -25.87 2.92 13.37
C HIS A 228 -25.61 2.05 14.61
N ALA A 229 -26.55 1.19 14.95
CA ALA A 229 -26.49 0.29 16.12
C ALA A 229 -26.19 1.02 17.45
N GLY A 230 -26.60 2.29 17.59
CA GLY A 230 -26.37 3.12 18.78
C GLY A 230 -24.98 3.77 18.85
N LEU A 231 -24.18 3.69 17.78
CA LEU A 231 -22.88 4.32 17.67
C LEU A 231 -22.92 5.49 16.67
N PRO A 232 -22.21 6.60 16.95
CA PRO A 232 -22.01 7.65 15.96
C PRO A 232 -21.04 7.18 14.87
N PHE A 233 -21.42 7.45 13.61
CA PHE A 233 -20.61 7.23 12.42
C PHE A 233 -20.42 8.56 11.71
N GLY A 234 -19.21 8.82 11.23
CA GLY A 234 -18.88 10.00 10.45
C GLY A 234 -18.03 9.68 9.23
N ILE A 235 -18.19 10.49 8.19
CA ILE A 235 -17.26 10.54 7.06
C ILE A 235 -16.84 11.99 6.84
N HIS A 236 -15.53 12.21 6.62
CA HIS A 236 -14.95 13.54 6.62
C HIS A 236 -13.97 13.70 5.47
N CYS A 237 -13.96 14.87 4.83
CA CYS A 237 -12.97 15.21 3.80
C CYS A 237 -12.61 16.69 3.85
N ARG A 238 -11.58 17.10 3.09
CA ARG A 238 -11.27 18.51 2.85
C ARG A 238 -12.49 19.23 2.27
N ARG A 239 -12.68 20.50 2.63
CA ARG A 239 -13.82 21.32 2.17
C ARG A 239 -13.92 21.38 0.65
N SER A 240 -12.78 21.43 -0.05
CA SER A 240 -12.74 21.42 -1.53
C SER A 240 -13.32 20.14 -2.15
N LEU A 241 -13.36 19.03 -1.42
CA LEU A 241 -13.93 17.75 -1.85
C LEU A 241 -15.38 17.55 -1.41
N ALA A 242 -15.98 18.47 -0.65
CA ALA A 242 -17.33 18.34 -0.10
C ALA A 242 -18.40 17.88 -1.10
N PRO A 243 -18.53 18.47 -2.32
CA PRO A 243 -19.55 18.03 -3.26
C PRO A 243 -19.37 16.58 -3.73
N HIS A 244 -18.14 16.10 -3.76
CA HIS A 244 -17.80 14.74 -4.17
C HIS A 244 -18.08 13.74 -3.06
N LEU A 245 -17.75 14.08 -1.81
CA LEU A 245 -18.11 13.27 -0.66
C LEU A 245 -19.61 13.16 -0.51
N ASP A 246 -20.36 14.27 -0.65
CA ASP A 246 -21.81 14.25 -0.58
C ASP A 246 -22.45 13.34 -1.64
N ALA A 247 -21.86 13.28 -2.83
CA ALA A 247 -22.32 12.40 -3.91
C ALA A 247 -22.06 10.90 -3.62
N ASP A 248 -21.00 10.58 -2.88
CA ASP A 248 -20.59 9.20 -2.54
C ASP A 248 -21.01 8.77 -1.13
N ALA A 249 -21.53 9.67 -0.30
CA ALA A 249 -21.80 9.44 1.12
C ALA A 249 -22.72 8.23 1.38
N ASP A 250 -23.81 8.14 0.63
CA ASP A 250 -24.77 7.04 0.76
C ASP A 250 -24.13 5.68 0.47
N GLU A 251 -23.29 5.56 -0.55
CA GLU A 251 -22.58 4.32 -0.87
C GLU A 251 -21.59 3.97 0.24
N ILE A 252 -20.74 4.90 0.65
CA ILE A 252 -19.73 4.71 1.70
C ILE A 252 -20.42 4.23 2.99
N LEU A 253 -21.44 4.95 3.45
CA LEU A 253 -22.14 4.61 4.70
C LEU A 253 -22.94 3.31 4.59
N THR A 254 -23.51 2.98 3.43
CA THR A 254 -24.21 1.70 3.21
C THR A 254 -23.25 0.53 3.35
N ILE A 255 -22.06 0.63 2.72
CA ILE A 255 -21.02 -0.40 2.80
C ILE A 255 -20.50 -0.52 4.23
N THR A 256 -20.21 0.61 4.88
CA THR A 256 -19.73 0.65 6.27
C THR A 256 -20.70 -0.07 7.22
N ARG A 257 -22.01 0.23 7.15
CA ARG A 257 -23.03 -0.43 7.97
C ARG A 257 -23.15 -1.92 7.66
N ALA A 258 -23.13 -2.30 6.39
CA ALA A 258 -23.22 -3.70 5.98
C ALA A 258 -22.03 -4.53 6.50
N CYS A 259 -20.82 -3.97 6.44
CA CYS A 259 -19.63 -4.61 7.00
C CYS A 259 -19.70 -4.70 8.53
N TYR A 260 -20.11 -3.62 9.20
CA TYR A 260 -20.29 -3.60 10.65
C TYR A 260 -21.26 -4.70 11.13
N ASP A 261 -22.42 -4.79 10.50
CA ASP A 261 -23.42 -5.82 10.84
C ASP A 261 -22.88 -7.22 10.59
N ARG A 262 -22.19 -7.42 9.45
CA ARG A 262 -21.63 -8.71 9.10
C ARG A 262 -20.51 -9.16 10.04
N TYR A 263 -19.65 -8.27 10.50
CA TYR A 263 -18.65 -8.60 11.51
C TYR A 263 -19.28 -8.97 12.84
N HIS A 264 -20.37 -8.33 13.27
CA HIS A 264 -21.12 -8.70 14.48
C HIS A 264 -21.86 -10.05 14.36
N GLU A 265 -22.18 -10.50 13.14
CA GLU A 265 -22.67 -11.87 12.93
C GLU A 265 -21.56 -12.92 13.08
N LYS A 266 -20.32 -12.60 12.69
CA LYS A 266 -19.17 -13.51 12.74
C LYS A 266 -18.44 -13.51 14.07
N PHE A 267 -18.29 -12.35 14.70
CA PHE A 267 -17.51 -12.15 15.91
C PHE A 267 -18.42 -12.00 17.13
N LYS A 268 -18.08 -12.71 18.21
CA LYS A 268 -18.83 -12.68 19.47
C LYS A 268 -18.48 -11.48 20.34
N GLU A 269 -17.27 -10.95 20.21
CA GLU A 269 -16.87 -9.73 20.89
C GLU A 269 -17.48 -8.53 20.14
N PRO A 270 -18.18 -7.62 20.81
CA PRO A 270 -18.75 -6.45 20.17
C PRO A 270 -17.64 -5.47 19.73
N TYR A 271 -17.97 -4.55 18.83
CA TYR A 271 -17.12 -3.42 18.51
C TYR A 271 -16.69 -2.67 19.77
N PRO A 272 -15.38 -2.50 20.03
CA PRO A 272 -14.93 -2.15 21.37
C PRO A 272 -14.77 -0.63 21.62
N PHE A 273 -15.10 0.22 20.62
CA PHE A 273 -14.88 1.67 20.68
C PHE A 273 -16.19 2.46 20.68
N ASP A 274 -16.14 3.77 20.95
CA ASP A 274 -17.32 4.61 21.17
C ASP A 274 -17.85 5.32 19.92
N SER A 275 -17.08 5.29 18.80
CA SER A 275 -17.41 5.93 17.53
C SER A 275 -16.73 5.23 16.36
N TYR A 276 -17.17 5.50 15.13
CA TYR A 276 -16.53 5.07 13.90
C TYR A 276 -16.52 6.20 12.88
N ASP A 277 -15.48 7.03 12.94
CA ASP A 277 -15.24 8.10 11.99
C ASP A 277 -14.26 7.64 10.90
N GLN A 278 -14.49 8.05 9.64
CA GLN A 278 -13.67 7.78 8.47
C GLN A 278 -13.22 9.14 7.90
N ALA A 279 -11.93 9.46 8.02
CA ALA A 279 -11.38 10.71 7.52
C ALA A 279 -10.56 10.47 6.25
N PHE A 280 -11.01 11.08 5.15
CA PHE A 280 -10.28 11.08 3.88
C PHE A 280 -9.28 12.24 3.90
N VAL A 281 -8.00 11.90 4.08
CA VAL A 281 -6.92 12.86 4.36
C VAL A 281 -5.97 13.02 3.17
N PRO A 282 -5.42 14.24 2.96
CA PRO A 282 -4.56 14.53 1.80
C PRO A 282 -3.15 13.98 1.96
N GLU A 283 -2.51 13.64 0.84
CA GLU A 283 -1.12 13.18 0.76
C GLU A 283 -0.82 11.99 1.69
N PHE A 284 -1.75 11.05 1.81
CA PHE A 284 -1.62 9.89 2.66
C PHE A 284 -0.81 8.78 1.98
N ASN A 285 0.29 8.36 2.57
CA ASN A 285 1.23 7.41 1.95
C ASN A 285 0.68 5.98 1.80
N ALA A 286 -0.24 5.57 2.69
CA ALA A 286 -0.90 4.26 2.64
C ALA A 286 -2.26 4.33 1.92
N GLY A 287 -2.97 3.21 1.81
CA GLY A 287 -4.36 3.15 1.39
C GLY A 287 -5.29 3.72 2.45
N ALA A 288 -5.14 3.20 3.66
CA ALA A 288 -5.81 3.64 4.86
C ALA A 288 -5.00 3.26 6.11
N MET A 289 -5.53 3.57 7.30
CA MET A 289 -4.97 3.21 8.60
C MET A 289 -6.11 2.98 9.61
N GLU A 290 -6.01 1.88 10.32
CA GLU A 290 -7.02 1.32 11.19
C GLU A 290 -7.18 2.01 12.55
N ASN A 291 -6.80 3.25 12.73
CA ASN A 291 -6.88 3.91 14.05
C ASN A 291 -8.28 3.77 14.66
N PRO A 292 -8.42 3.19 15.86
CA PRO A 292 -9.73 2.99 16.49
C PRO A 292 -10.51 4.29 16.63
N GLY A 293 -11.78 4.28 16.26
CA GLY A 293 -12.64 5.47 16.32
C GLY A 293 -12.38 6.52 15.23
N LEU A 294 -11.20 6.54 14.61
CA LEU A 294 -10.82 7.49 13.53
C LEU A 294 -9.99 6.80 12.46
N VAL A 295 -10.62 6.03 11.61
CA VAL A 295 -9.95 5.42 10.45
C VAL A 295 -9.59 6.52 9.45
N THR A 296 -8.31 6.56 9.03
CA THR A 296 -7.86 7.50 8.02
C THR A 296 -7.71 6.82 6.66
N PHE A 297 -8.19 7.45 5.60
CA PHE A 297 -8.14 6.98 4.22
C PHE A 297 -7.43 8.01 3.36
N ARG A 298 -6.77 7.58 2.30
CA ARG A 298 -6.32 8.54 1.28
C ARG A 298 -7.52 9.23 0.62
N ASP A 299 -7.41 10.53 0.40
CA ASP A 299 -8.56 11.29 -0.10
C ASP A 299 -8.84 11.10 -1.60
N GLU A 300 -8.00 10.38 -2.34
CA GLU A 300 -8.30 9.91 -3.70
C GLU A 300 -9.48 8.92 -3.75
N PHE A 301 -9.88 8.36 -2.61
CA PHE A 301 -11.12 7.57 -2.52
C PHE A 301 -12.40 8.43 -2.51
N VAL A 302 -12.29 9.75 -2.42
CA VAL A 302 -13.38 10.70 -2.73
C VAL A 302 -13.25 11.09 -4.20
N TYR A 303 -14.04 10.50 -5.04
CA TYR A 303 -13.88 10.55 -6.48
C TYR A 303 -14.33 11.87 -7.10
N ARG A 304 -13.39 12.61 -7.69
CA ARG A 304 -13.64 13.86 -8.43
C ARG A 304 -14.01 13.65 -9.90
N SER A 305 -13.75 12.46 -10.41
CA SER A 305 -13.92 12.08 -11.80
C SER A 305 -14.67 10.76 -11.91
N ALA A 306 -15.05 10.38 -13.12
CA ALA A 306 -15.68 9.11 -13.40
C ALA A 306 -14.78 7.95 -13.00
N VAL A 307 -15.33 6.97 -12.30
CA VAL A 307 -14.63 5.76 -11.85
C VAL A 307 -15.40 4.51 -12.26
N THR A 308 -14.67 3.42 -12.33
CA THR A 308 -15.21 2.10 -12.64
C THR A 308 -15.80 1.44 -11.39
N ASP A 309 -16.62 0.41 -11.59
CA ASP A 309 -17.13 -0.41 -10.46
C ASP A 309 -15.99 -1.12 -9.70
N THR A 310 -14.89 -1.46 -10.37
CA THR A 310 -13.70 -2.03 -9.70
C THR A 310 -13.01 -1.03 -8.78
N GLU A 311 -12.93 0.26 -9.15
CA GLU A 311 -12.40 1.31 -8.26
C GLU A 311 -13.32 1.52 -7.05
N ARG A 312 -14.65 1.52 -7.25
CA ARG A 312 -15.62 1.55 -6.14
C ARG A 312 -15.54 0.32 -5.25
N GLN A 313 -15.37 -0.86 -5.84
CA GLN A 313 -15.14 -2.12 -5.11
C GLN A 313 -13.83 -2.07 -4.31
N THR A 314 -12.77 -1.46 -4.84
CA THR A 314 -11.50 -1.28 -4.11
C THR A 314 -11.70 -0.40 -2.88
N ARG A 315 -12.38 0.75 -2.99
CA ARG A 315 -12.74 1.57 -1.82
C ARG A 315 -13.56 0.79 -0.80
N ALA A 316 -14.55 0.05 -1.27
CA ALA A 316 -15.41 -0.77 -0.42
C ALA A 316 -14.62 -1.88 0.30
N MET A 317 -13.65 -2.50 -0.39
CA MET A 317 -12.77 -3.51 0.19
C MET A 317 -11.87 -2.90 1.26
N VAL A 318 -11.30 -1.72 1.02
CA VAL A 318 -10.50 -1.02 2.04
C VAL A 318 -11.36 -0.66 3.27
N ILE A 319 -12.61 -0.19 3.10
CA ILE A 319 -13.54 0.05 4.22
C ILE A 319 -13.75 -1.24 5.04
N ALA A 320 -13.96 -2.38 4.38
CA ALA A 320 -14.16 -3.66 5.05
C ALA A 320 -12.87 -4.15 5.74
N HIS A 321 -11.71 -3.93 5.14
CA HIS A 321 -10.39 -4.24 5.66
C HIS A 321 -10.10 -3.47 6.95
N GLU A 322 -10.22 -2.14 6.91
CA GLU A 322 -9.98 -1.29 8.08
C GLU A 322 -10.96 -1.59 9.24
N MET A 323 -12.19 -1.95 8.90
CA MET A 323 -13.14 -2.35 9.93
C MET A 323 -12.80 -3.71 10.57
N ALA A 324 -12.21 -4.66 9.82
CA ALA A 324 -11.76 -5.93 10.38
C ALA A 324 -10.64 -5.73 11.42
N HIS A 325 -9.79 -4.75 11.22
CA HIS A 325 -8.73 -4.38 12.15
C HIS A 325 -9.23 -3.99 13.54
N MET A 326 -10.45 -3.53 13.68
CA MET A 326 -11.04 -3.21 14.99
C MET A 326 -10.98 -4.41 15.95
N TRP A 327 -10.93 -5.63 15.41
CA TRP A 327 -10.71 -6.87 16.17
C TRP A 327 -9.29 -7.42 15.98
N PHE A 328 -8.80 -7.46 14.73
CA PHE A 328 -7.47 -7.94 14.36
C PHE A 328 -6.49 -6.77 14.24
N GLY A 329 -5.85 -6.37 15.31
CA GLY A 329 -4.93 -5.23 15.38
C GLY A 329 -5.25 -4.32 16.56
N ASP A 330 -6.52 -3.96 16.74
CA ASP A 330 -6.94 -3.00 17.76
C ASP A 330 -7.38 -3.68 19.06
N LEU A 331 -8.36 -4.56 19.01
CA LEU A 331 -8.80 -5.33 20.19
C LEU A 331 -7.70 -6.27 20.66
N VAL A 332 -7.15 -7.06 19.73
CA VAL A 332 -5.99 -7.94 19.94
C VAL A 332 -4.86 -7.50 19.02
N THR A 333 -3.78 -7.03 19.58
CA THR A 333 -2.62 -6.51 18.84
C THR A 333 -1.46 -7.50 18.88
N LEU A 334 -0.63 -7.52 17.85
CA LEU A 334 0.63 -8.26 17.86
C LEU A 334 1.54 -7.86 19.04
N THR A 335 2.38 -8.76 19.51
CA THR A 335 3.38 -8.47 20.55
C THR A 335 4.61 -7.77 19.97
N TRP A 336 5.04 -8.19 18.77
CA TRP A 336 6.13 -7.58 18.03
C TRP A 336 5.87 -7.67 16.52
N TRP A 337 6.55 -6.90 15.76
CA TRP A 337 6.33 -6.68 14.34
C TRP A 337 6.61 -7.88 13.42
N ASP A 338 7.23 -8.96 13.92
CA ASP A 338 7.35 -10.24 13.19
C ASP A 338 5.98 -10.89 12.93
N ASP A 339 4.98 -10.55 13.74
CA ASP A 339 3.62 -11.05 13.63
C ASP A 339 2.63 -10.06 12.98
N ILE A 340 3.13 -9.07 12.20
CA ILE A 340 2.26 -8.08 11.51
C ILE A 340 1.20 -8.74 10.62
N TRP A 341 1.46 -9.92 10.11
CA TRP A 341 0.52 -10.70 9.32
C TRP A 341 -0.77 -11.03 10.10
N LEU A 342 -0.73 -11.13 11.44
CA LEU A 342 -1.93 -11.32 12.28
C LEU A 342 -2.94 -10.19 12.13
N ASN A 343 -2.48 -8.99 11.85
CA ASN A 343 -3.33 -7.87 11.52
C ASN A 343 -3.70 -7.91 10.03
N GLU A 344 -2.70 -7.79 9.15
CA GLU A 344 -2.87 -7.50 7.75
C GLU A 344 -3.46 -8.64 6.92
N SER A 345 -2.97 -9.88 7.12
CA SER A 345 -3.50 -11.03 6.38
C SER A 345 -4.97 -11.30 6.73
N PHE A 346 -5.33 -11.13 8.01
CA PHE A 346 -6.70 -11.30 8.44
C PHE A 346 -7.61 -10.21 7.92
N ALA A 347 -7.22 -8.95 8.04
CA ALA A 347 -7.99 -7.84 7.53
C ALA A 347 -8.19 -7.94 6.00
N GLU A 348 -7.15 -8.33 5.28
CA GLU A 348 -7.22 -8.53 3.82
C GLU A 348 -8.20 -9.67 3.47
N TYR A 349 -8.08 -10.84 4.11
CA TYR A 349 -9.01 -11.95 3.89
C TYR A 349 -10.44 -11.60 4.27
N MET A 350 -10.63 -11.06 5.46
CA MET A 350 -11.95 -10.70 5.98
C MET A 350 -12.59 -9.58 5.17
N GLY A 351 -11.81 -8.62 4.69
CA GLY A 351 -12.27 -7.54 3.83
C GLY A 351 -12.92 -8.08 2.55
N TYR A 352 -12.21 -8.90 1.78
CA TYR A 352 -12.75 -9.53 0.56
C TYR A 352 -13.94 -10.44 0.85
N GLN A 353 -13.85 -11.28 1.88
CA GLN A 353 -14.91 -12.22 2.21
C GLN A 353 -16.18 -11.52 2.70
N THR A 354 -16.03 -10.54 3.59
CA THR A 354 -17.16 -9.78 4.12
C THR A 354 -17.83 -8.93 3.04
N LEU A 355 -17.04 -8.31 2.17
CA LEU A 355 -17.57 -7.55 1.06
C LEU A 355 -18.41 -8.43 0.12
N THR A 356 -17.92 -9.64 -0.22
CA THR A 356 -18.64 -10.63 -1.03
C THR A 356 -19.97 -11.04 -0.40
N GLU A 357 -20.00 -11.22 0.92
CA GLU A 357 -21.16 -11.75 1.62
C GLU A 357 -22.22 -10.70 1.97
N ALA A 358 -21.80 -9.45 2.21
CA ALA A 358 -22.65 -8.42 2.81
C ALA A 358 -23.07 -7.30 1.84
N THR A 359 -22.46 -7.23 0.64
CA THR A 359 -22.67 -6.10 -0.27
C THR A 359 -23.09 -6.55 -1.67
N ARG A 360 -23.28 -5.56 -2.56
CA ARG A 360 -23.54 -5.82 -4.00
C ARG A 360 -22.34 -6.42 -4.75
N TYR A 361 -21.14 -6.38 -4.17
CA TYR A 361 -19.91 -6.86 -4.78
C TYR A 361 -19.70 -8.34 -4.49
N THR A 362 -20.31 -9.20 -5.30
CA THR A 362 -20.29 -10.66 -5.10
C THR A 362 -19.07 -11.37 -5.67
N ASP A 363 -18.34 -10.70 -6.59
CA ASP A 363 -17.23 -11.29 -7.34
C ASP A 363 -15.86 -10.72 -6.94
N THR A 364 -15.72 -10.30 -5.68
CA THR A 364 -14.49 -9.65 -5.19
C THR A 364 -13.23 -10.49 -5.35
N TRP A 365 -13.37 -11.81 -5.30
CA TRP A 365 -12.27 -12.75 -5.47
C TRP A 365 -11.69 -12.77 -6.89
N VAL A 366 -12.44 -12.30 -7.91
CA VAL A 366 -11.89 -12.12 -9.26
C VAL A 366 -10.86 -11.00 -9.28
N ALA A 367 -11.20 -9.85 -8.69
CA ALA A 367 -10.27 -8.72 -8.55
C ALA A 367 -9.06 -9.11 -7.67
N PHE A 368 -9.30 -9.80 -6.55
CA PHE A 368 -8.21 -10.33 -5.73
C PHE A 368 -7.27 -11.24 -6.54
N GLY A 369 -7.82 -12.20 -7.29
CA GLY A 369 -7.04 -13.17 -8.05
C GLY A 369 -6.19 -12.52 -9.14
N ILE A 370 -6.76 -11.59 -9.90
CA ILE A 370 -6.07 -10.97 -11.05
C ILE A 370 -5.05 -9.91 -10.64
N ASP A 371 -5.30 -9.15 -9.59
CA ASP A 371 -4.45 -8.02 -9.15
C ASP A 371 -3.67 -8.32 -7.86
N ARG A 372 -4.35 -8.47 -6.73
CA ARG A 372 -3.71 -8.60 -5.41
C ARG A 372 -2.81 -9.84 -5.31
N LYS A 373 -3.30 -10.98 -5.77
CA LYS A 373 -2.53 -12.22 -5.76
C LYS A 373 -1.31 -12.16 -6.66
N SER A 374 -1.41 -11.41 -7.77
CA SER A 374 -0.30 -11.12 -8.65
C SER A 374 0.80 -10.32 -7.94
N TRP A 375 0.43 -9.34 -7.12
CA TRP A 375 1.38 -8.60 -6.26
C TRP A 375 2.07 -9.51 -5.24
N GLY A 376 1.32 -10.43 -4.62
CA GLY A 376 1.91 -11.47 -3.76
C GLY A 376 2.92 -12.35 -4.50
N TYR A 377 2.58 -12.85 -5.68
CA TYR A 377 3.48 -13.67 -6.51
C TYR A 377 4.75 -12.90 -6.91
N ASP A 378 4.63 -11.61 -7.22
CA ASP A 378 5.77 -10.78 -7.57
C ASP A 378 6.73 -10.61 -6.38
N ALA A 379 6.21 -10.29 -5.20
CA ALA A 379 7.00 -10.15 -3.98
C ALA A 379 7.66 -11.46 -3.54
N ASP A 380 6.92 -12.57 -3.60
CA ASP A 380 7.37 -13.87 -3.08
C ASP A 380 8.34 -14.64 -4.00
N GLN A 381 8.63 -14.10 -5.18
CA GLN A 381 9.60 -14.64 -6.13
C GLN A 381 10.88 -13.80 -6.25
N ARG A 382 11.00 -12.71 -5.48
CA ARG A 382 12.19 -11.84 -5.43
C ARG A 382 13.21 -12.34 -4.43
N PRO A 383 14.49 -11.93 -4.54
CA PRO A 383 15.51 -12.23 -3.53
C PRO A 383 15.15 -11.71 -2.13
N SER A 384 14.30 -10.70 -2.07
CA SER A 384 13.80 -10.06 -0.87
C SER A 384 12.61 -10.78 -0.23
N THR A 385 12.22 -11.97 -0.73
CA THR A 385 11.12 -12.77 -0.19
C THR A 385 11.34 -13.16 1.27
N HIS A 386 10.25 -13.30 1.99
CA HIS A 386 10.23 -13.75 3.39
C HIS A 386 9.00 -14.65 3.65
N PRO A 387 8.97 -15.43 4.73
CA PRO A 387 7.75 -16.10 5.15
C PRO A 387 6.64 -15.11 5.51
N VAL A 388 5.37 -15.54 5.48
CA VAL A 388 4.24 -14.73 5.98
C VAL A 388 4.46 -14.35 7.45
N ALA A 389 4.87 -15.33 8.26
CA ALA A 389 5.31 -15.13 9.63
C ALA A 389 6.81 -15.44 9.70
N PRO A 390 7.69 -14.46 9.56
CA PRO A 390 9.14 -14.68 9.64
C PRO A 390 9.56 -15.12 11.04
N ASP A 391 10.77 -15.69 11.12
CA ASP A 391 11.39 -15.94 12.41
C ASP A 391 11.57 -14.61 13.15
N PRO A 392 11.27 -14.54 14.46
CA PRO A 392 11.46 -13.33 15.24
C PRO A 392 12.85 -12.68 15.13
N ASP A 393 13.90 -13.48 14.97
CA ASP A 393 15.28 -12.99 14.80
C ASP A 393 15.50 -12.32 13.42
N ALA A 394 14.60 -12.53 12.47
CA ALA A 394 14.63 -11.86 11.17
C ALA A 394 14.02 -10.43 11.21
N VAL A 395 13.35 -10.07 12.31
CA VAL A 395 12.77 -8.75 12.54
C VAL A 395 13.32 -8.17 13.85
N PRO A 396 14.63 -7.86 13.89
CA PRO A 396 15.32 -7.47 15.11
C PRO A 396 14.97 -6.04 15.58
N ASP A 397 14.42 -5.22 14.70
CA ASP A 397 14.12 -3.80 14.96
C ASP A 397 12.96 -3.28 14.10
N THR A 398 12.50 -2.07 14.40
CA THR A 398 11.39 -1.39 13.68
C THR A 398 11.72 -1.07 12.23
N ALA A 399 12.96 -0.78 11.89
CA ALA A 399 13.36 -0.52 10.51
C ALA A 399 13.28 -1.78 9.64
N SER A 400 13.65 -2.94 10.20
CA SER A 400 13.48 -4.25 9.54
C SER A 400 12.00 -4.63 9.39
N ALA A 401 11.19 -4.31 10.40
CA ALA A 401 9.74 -4.55 10.39
C ALA A 401 9.05 -3.86 9.21
N MET A 402 9.39 -2.60 8.93
CA MET A 402 8.80 -1.82 7.83
C MET A 402 9.02 -2.48 6.46
N LEU A 403 10.05 -3.30 6.31
CA LEU A 403 10.31 -4.00 5.05
C LEU A 403 9.33 -5.15 4.76
N ASN A 404 8.56 -5.60 5.74
CA ASN A 404 7.61 -6.71 5.60
C ASN A 404 6.20 -6.25 5.17
N PHE A 405 5.99 -4.94 4.94
CA PHE A 405 4.73 -4.42 4.40
C PHE A 405 4.69 -4.57 2.87
N ASP A 406 4.45 -5.78 2.42
CA ASP A 406 4.45 -6.11 1.00
C ASP A 406 3.36 -7.13 0.63
N GLY A 407 3.35 -7.58 -0.62
CA GLY A 407 2.39 -8.57 -1.12
C GLY A 407 2.40 -9.90 -0.38
N ILE A 408 3.43 -10.18 0.43
CA ILE A 408 3.50 -11.41 1.23
C ILE A 408 2.61 -11.30 2.47
N SER A 409 2.76 -10.23 3.25
CA SER A 409 1.93 -10.03 4.45
C SER A 409 0.46 -9.82 4.12
N TYR A 410 0.13 -9.21 2.98
CA TYR A 410 -1.25 -9.00 2.54
C TYR A 410 -1.78 -10.15 1.69
N ALA A 411 -1.34 -10.26 0.44
CA ALA A 411 -1.97 -11.13 -0.55
C ALA A 411 -1.64 -12.62 -0.37
N LYS A 412 -0.38 -12.98 -0.07
CA LYS A 412 -0.03 -14.38 0.26
C LYS A 412 -0.71 -14.80 1.56
N GLY A 413 -0.66 -13.95 2.58
CA GLY A 413 -1.29 -14.22 3.87
C GLY A 413 -2.79 -14.43 3.76
N ALA A 414 -3.52 -13.54 3.07
CA ALA A 414 -4.95 -13.70 2.80
C ALA A 414 -5.26 -14.97 1.99
N SER A 415 -4.42 -15.31 1.00
CA SER A 415 -4.57 -16.55 0.24
C SER A 415 -4.35 -17.79 1.10
N ALA A 416 -3.38 -17.74 2.02
CA ALA A 416 -3.15 -18.83 2.99
C ALA A 416 -4.34 -19.00 3.94
N LEU A 417 -4.91 -17.89 4.43
CA LEU A 417 -6.13 -17.93 5.25
C LEU A 417 -7.32 -18.48 4.46
N ARG A 418 -7.49 -18.10 3.20
CA ARG A 418 -8.53 -18.68 2.33
C ARG A 418 -8.36 -20.18 2.17
N GLN A 419 -7.13 -20.64 1.99
CA GLN A 419 -6.80 -22.07 1.94
C GLN A 419 -7.06 -22.76 3.31
N LEU A 420 -6.74 -22.08 4.43
CA LEU A 420 -7.02 -22.58 5.77
C LEU A 420 -8.52 -22.78 5.99
N VAL A 421 -9.34 -21.81 5.58
CA VAL A 421 -10.80 -21.89 5.67
C VAL A 421 -11.34 -23.02 4.79
N ALA A 422 -10.84 -23.18 3.55
CA ALA A 422 -11.22 -24.29 2.67
C ALA A 422 -10.85 -25.66 3.28
N TRP A 423 -9.76 -25.71 4.05
CA TRP A 423 -9.29 -26.93 4.70
C TRP A 423 -10.01 -27.23 6.02
N LEU A 424 -10.20 -26.24 6.90
CA LEU A 424 -10.85 -26.40 8.23
C LEU A 424 -12.38 -26.45 8.13
N GLY A 425 -12.95 -25.69 7.20
CA GLY A 425 -14.33 -25.26 7.19
C GLY A 425 -14.55 -23.97 8.00
N GLU A 426 -15.45 -23.11 7.52
CA GLU A 426 -15.73 -21.79 8.09
C GLU A 426 -16.11 -21.84 9.57
N LYS A 427 -16.91 -22.83 9.97
CA LYS A 427 -17.40 -22.98 11.34
C LYS A 427 -16.27 -23.14 12.35
N ASP A 428 -15.31 -24.03 12.08
CA ASP A 428 -14.19 -24.32 12.99
C ASP A 428 -13.20 -23.16 12.98
N PHE A 429 -12.98 -22.54 11.84
CA PHE A 429 -12.17 -21.34 11.70
C PHE A 429 -12.71 -20.18 12.55
N LEU A 430 -14.01 -19.84 12.42
CA LEU A 430 -14.64 -18.78 13.22
C LEU A 430 -14.70 -19.11 14.72
N ALA A 431 -14.84 -20.39 15.09
CA ALA A 431 -14.77 -20.81 16.47
C ALA A 431 -13.38 -20.54 17.07
N GLY A 432 -12.32 -20.82 16.32
CA GLY A 432 -10.95 -20.52 16.72
C GLY A 432 -10.69 -19.03 16.87
N ILE A 433 -11.14 -18.21 15.91
CA ILE A 433 -11.04 -16.75 15.94
C ILE A 433 -11.75 -16.19 17.20
N ASN A 434 -12.97 -16.60 17.44
CA ASN A 434 -13.72 -16.14 18.62
C ASN A 434 -13.07 -16.57 19.94
N THR A 435 -12.39 -17.71 19.95
CA THR A 435 -11.57 -18.16 21.10
C THR A 435 -10.37 -17.26 21.29
N HIS A 436 -9.71 -16.86 20.20
CA HIS A 436 -8.56 -15.95 20.21
C HIS A 436 -8.95 -14.58 20.78
N PHE A 437 -10.01 -13.97 20.29
CA PHE A 437 -10.51 -12.70 20.82
C PHE A 437 -10.87 -12.77 22.30
N ALA A 438 -11.60 -13.80 22.70
CA ALA A 438 -12.02 -13.95 24.10
C ALA A 438 -10.82 -14.08 25.06
N ARG A 439 -9.71 -14.69 24.61
CA ARG A 439 -8.49 -14.88 25.43
C ARG A 439 -7.63 -13.62 25.51
N HIS A 440 -7.53 -12.86 24.42
CA HIS A 440 -6.50 -11.84 24.25
C HIS A 440 -7.05 -10.40 24.13
N LYS A 441 -8.37 -10.20 24.22
CA LYS A 441 -8.97 -8.86 24.08
C LYS A 441 -8.33 -7.81 24.98
N PHE A 442 -8.09 -6.64 24.40
CA PHE A 442 -7.35 -5.53 24.98
C PHE A 442 -5.90 -5.83 25.37
N GLY A 443 -5.37 -6.94 24.90
CA GLY A 443 -4.00 -7.37 25.10
C GLY A 443 -3.28 -7.61 23.77
N ASN A 444 -2.17 -8.34 23.88
CA ASN A 444 -1.31 -8.69 22.76
C ASN A 444 -1.27 -10.20 22.56
N ALA A 445 -0.99 -10.63 21.35
CA ALA A 445 -0.89 -12.04 21.01
C ALA A 445 0.21 -12.28 19.97
N THR A 446 0.67 -13.53 19.92
CA THR A 446 1.66 -14.05 18.97
C THR A 446 1.02 -15.03 18.00
N LEU A 447 1.76 -15.43 16.93
CA LEU A 447 1.37 -16.56 16.08
C LEU A 447 1.02 -17.81 16.90
N ALA A 448 1.83 -18.14 17.91
CA ALA A 448 1.59 -19.32 18.73
C ALA A 448 0.24 -19.26 19.45
N ASP A 449 -0.11 -18.13 20.05
CA ASP A 449 -1.39 -17.89 20.71
C ASP A 449 -2.58 -18.05 19.76
N PHE A 450 -2.42 -17.58 18.54
CA PHE A 450 -3.43 -17.71 17.50
C PHE A 450 -3.63 -19.16 17.08
N ILE A 451 -2.54 -19.88 16.78
CA ILE A 451 -2.59 -21.30 16.37
C ILE A 451 -3.16 -22.17 17.49
N ASP A 452 -2.80 -21.92 18.75
CA ASP A 452 -3.36 -22.61 19.92
C ASP A 452 -4.88 -22.36 20.06
N SER A 453 -5.32 -21.17 19.69
CA SER A 453 -6.75 -20.83 19.69
C SER A 453 -7.52 -21.56 18.57
N LEU A 454 -6.92 -21.72 17.39
CA LEU A 454 -7.47 -22.55 16.32
C LEU A 454 -7.47 -24.05 16.70
N ALA A 455 -6.39 -24.55 17.25
CA ALA A 455 -6.26 -25.95 17.66
C ALA A 455 -7.31 -26.37 18.70
N ALA A 456 -7.79 -25.41 19.51
CA ALA A 456 -8.86 -25.65 20.46
C ALA A 456 -10.24 -25.87 19.80
N SER A 457 -10.41 -25.59 18.51
CA SER A 457 -11.69 -25.63 17.78
C SER A 457 -11.79 -26.77 16.75
N THR A 458 -10.72 -27.52 16.52
CA THR A 458 -10.66 -28.54 15.47
C THR A 458 -9.74 -29.69 15.85
N ASP A 459 -9.98 -30.88 15.29
CA ASP A 459 -9.10 -32.06 15.44
C ASP A 459 -7.97 -32.09 14.38
N ARG A 460 -7.91 -31.10 13.47
CA ARG A 460 -6.88 -31.01 12.44
C ARG A 460 -5.57 -30.46 13.00
N ASP A 461 -4.45 -30.90 12.43
CA ASP A 461 -3.11 -30.46 12.85
C ASP A 461 -2.78 -29.06 12.27
N VAL A 462 -3.34 -28.02 12.90
CA VAL A 462 -3.12 -26.64 12.49
C VAL A 462 -1.70 -26.14 12.79
N HIS A 463 -1.00 -26.73 13.77
CA HIS A 463 0.41 -26.41 14.03
C HIS A 463 1.27 -26.78 12.83
N ARG A 464 1.10 -28.02 12.33
CA ARG A 464 1.83 -28.46 11.14
C ARG A 464 1.47 -27.63 9.90
N TRP A 465 0.20 -27.26 9.77
CA TRP A 465 -0.25 -26.39 8.68
C TRP A 465 0.47 -25.03 8.74
N ALA A 466 0.55 -24.40 9.93
CA ALA A 466 1.23 -23.11 10.13
C ALA A 466 2.71 -23.19 9.77
N GLU A 467 3.43 -24.24 10.20
CA GLU A 467 4.83 -24.45 9.82
C GLU A 467 5.02 -24.54 8.30
N GLN A 468 4.11 -25.18 7.61
CA GLN A 468 4.22 -25.37 6.16
C GLN A 468 3.79 -24.12 5.37
N TRP A 469 2.78 -23.41 5.82
CA TRP A 469 2.21 -22.27 5.09
C TRP A 469 2.78 -20.92 5.51
N LEU A 470 2.93 -20.68 6.81
CA LEU A 470 3.27 -19.37 7.33
C LEU A 470 4.78 -19.18 7.52
N ARG A 471 5.52 -20.27 7.80
CA ARG A 471 6.97 -20.23 8.04
C ARG A 471 7.83 -20.48 6.79
N THR A 472 7.24 -20.55 5.60
CA THR A 472 7.96 -20.81 4.35
C THR A 472 7.76 -19.69 3.32
N SER A 473 8.82 -19.36 2.58
CA SER A 473 8.79 -18.41 1.48
C SER A 473 8.61 -19.10 0.12
N GLY A 474 8.36 -18.32 -0.92
CA GLY A 474 8.21 -18.77 -2.30
C GLY A 474 6.82 -19.28 -2.65
N VAL A 475 6.60 -19.51 -3.94
CA VAL A 475 5.32 -19.92 -4.55
C VAL A 475 5.46 -21.34 -5.10
N ASP A 476 4.57 -22.25 -4.70
CA ASP A 476 4.52 -23.59 -5.26
C ASP A 476 4.03 -23.56 -6.71
N THR A 477 4.41 -24.54 -7.53
CA THR A 477 3.92 -24.71 -8.89
C THR A 477 3.25 -26.07 -9.03
N LEU A 478 2.03 -26.10 -9.60
CA LEU A 478 1.22 -27.27 -9.84
C LEU A 478 1.11 -27.52 -11.34
N THR A 479 1.60 -28.70 -11.79
CA THR A 479 1.62 -29.06 -13.22
C THR A 479 0.83 -30.36 -13.43
N PRO A 480 -0.23 -30.35 -14.28
CA PRO A 480 -1.03 -31.54 -14.54
C PRO A 480 -0.38 -32.45 -15.58
N THR A 481 -0.50 -33.76 -15.34
CA THR A 481 -0.28 -34.79 -16.35
C THR A 481 -1.61 -35.51 -16.57
N ILE A 482 -2.17 -35.41 -17.78
CA ILE A 482 -3.49 -35.91 -18.07
C ILE A 482 -3.43 -37.10 -19.02
N GLY A 483 -3.84 -38.25 -18.53
CA GLY A 483 -3.90 -39.50 -19.34
C GLY A 483 -5.13 -39.54 -20.23
N ASN A 484 -4.95 -40.10 -21.43
CA ASN A 484 -5.99 -40.20 -22.50
C ASN A 484 -6.99 -41.31 -22.23
N GLY A 485 -7.47 -41.54 -21.13
CA GLY A 485 -8.59 -42.45 -20.90
C GLY A 485 -8.38 -43.94 -21.31
N SER A 486 -8.78 -44.83 -20.45
CA SER A 486 -8.96 -46.24 -20.65
C SER A 486 -10.46 -46.58 -20.54
N GLU A 487 -10.84 -47.86 -20.52
CA GLU A 487 -12.20 -48.26 -20.15
C GLU A 487 -12.62 -47.77 -18.76
N ALA A 488 -11.62 -47.45 -17.86
CA ALA A 488 -11.86 -46.92 -16.53
C ALA A 488 -12.07 -45.41 -16.52
N GLY A 489 -11.75 -44.69 -17.61
CA GLY A 489 -11.85 -43.23 -17.71
C GLY A 489 -10.49 -42.54 -17.93
N TRP A 490 -10.45 -41.24 -17.81
CA TRP A 490 -9.22 -40.41 -17.90
C TRP A 490 -8.54 -40.26 -16.53
N THR A 491 -7.25 -39.98 -16.53
CA THR A 491 -6.46 -39.86 -15.29
C THR A 491 -5.85 -38.46 -15.18
N LEU A 492 -5.75 -37.99 -13.95
CA LEU A 492 -5.07 -36.74 -13.58
C LEU A 492 -4.01 -37.01 -12.52
N ASP A 493 -2.77 -36.74 -12.83
CA ASP A 493 -1.66 -36.70 -11.92
C ASP A 493 -1.14 -35.27 -11.83
N ILE A 494 -0.74 -34.80 -10.64
CA ILE A 494 -0.30 -33.42 -10.43
C ILE A 494 1.10 -33.42 -9.83
N ALA A 495 2.07 -32.98 -10.62
CA ALA A 495 3.41 -32.72 -10.14
C ALA A 495 3.43 -31.39 -9.37
N GLN A 496 3.97 -31.40 -8.18
CA GLN A 496 4.16 -30.23 -7.34
C GLN A 496 5.65 -29.88 -7.24
N ARG A 497 5.98 -28.63 -7.57
CA ARG A 497 7.27 -28.03 -7.22
C ARG A 497 7.03 -27.13 -6.01
N GLY A 498 7.50 -27.55 -4.87
CA GLY A 498 7.20 -27.00 -3.55
C GLY A 498 6.81 -28.11 -2.58
N ASN A 499 6.37 -27.76 -1.39
CA ASN A 499 6.10 -28.76 -0.34
C ASN A 499 4.87 -28.45 0.53
N ARG A 500 4.09 -27.42 0.18
CA ARG A 500 2.88 -27.08 0.93
C ARG A 500 1.74 -28.03 0.60
N PRO A 501 0.91 -28.42 1.56
CA PRO A 501 -0.32 -29.13 1.27
C PRO A 501 -1.33 -28.15 0.64
N HIS A 502 -1.98 -28.56 -0.46
CA HIS A 502 -3.00 -27.77 -1.09
C HIS A 502 -4.32 -28.54 -1.16
N ARG A 503 -5.42 -27.83 -0.96
CA ARG A 503 -6.75 -28.30 -1.35
C ARG A 503 -7.23 -27.43 -2.49
N ILE A 504 -7.44 -28.02 -3.67
CA ILE A 504 -7.86 -27.30 -4.87
C ILE A 504 -9.11 -27.93 -5.49
N ALA A 505 -9.85 -27.13 -6.21
CA ALA A 505 -10.83 -27.65 -7.17
C ALA A 505 -10.16 -27.81 -8.55
N VAL A 506 -10.62 -28.79 -9.29
CA VAL A 506 -10.26 -29.05 -10.68
C VAL A 506 -11.48 -28.90 -11.53
N GLY A 507 -11.45 -27.97 -12.48
CA GLY A 507 -12.50 -27.78 -13.49
C GLY A 507 -12.21 -28.57 -14.77
N ALA A 508 -13.18 -29.27 -15.27
CA ALA A 508 -13.11 -30.01 -16.53
C ALA A 508 -14.18 -29.50 -17.48
N TYR A 509 -13.75 -29.10 -18.69
CA TYR A 509 -14.61 -28.47 -19.68
C TYR A 509 -14.53 -29.18 -21.02
N ASP A 510 -15.64 -29.23 -21.74
CA ASP A 510 -15.71 -29.70 -23.10
C ASP A 510 -16.05 -28.58 -24.07
N ARG A 511 -15.52 -28.66 -25.29
CA ARG A 511 -15.99 -27.84 -26.39
C ARG A 511 -17.45 -28.21 -26.72
N ASP A 512 -18.28 -27.21 -26.94
CA ASP A 512 -19.65 -27.43 -27.40
C ASP A 512 -19.63 -28.10 -28.79
N LEU A 513 -20.54 -29.04 -29.00
CA LEU A 513 -20.60 -29.81 -30.24
C LEU A 513 -21.12 -29.01 -31.43
N VAL A 514 -21.90 -27.97 -31.19
CA VAL A 514 -22.51 -27.11 -32.20
C VAL A 514 -21.65 -25.86 -32.45
N ASP A 515 -21.14 -25.26 -31.39
CA ASP A 515 -20.22 -24.14 -31.44
C ASP A 515 -18.89 -24.48 -30.71
N PRO A 516 -17.89 -25.01 -31.40
CA PRO A 516 -16.63 -25.43 -30.79
C PRO A 516 -15.84 -24.28 -30.12
N GLY A 517 -16.25 -23.03 -30.36
CA GLY A 517 -15.69 -21.85 -29.66
C GLY A 517 -16.23 -21.68 -28.25
N GLN A 518 -17.31 -22.36 -27.91
CA GLN A 518 -17.90 -22.36 -26.56
C GLN A 518 -17.39 -23.54 -25.74
N LEU A 519 -17.34 -23.33 -24.42
CA LEU A 519 -16.95 -24.33 -23.44
C LEU A 519 -18.12 -24.60 -22.49
N THR A 520 -18.38 -25.85 -22.23
CA THR A 520 -19.39 -26.30 -21.26
C THR A 520 -18.72 -27.02 -20.09
N PRO A 521 -19.06 -26.64 -18.83
CA PRO A 521 -18.58 -27.37 -17.66
C PRO A 521 -19.07 -28.83 -17.73
N ARG A 522 -18.15 -29.80 -17.58
CA ARG A 522 -18.48 -31.22 -17.51
C ARG A 522 -18.47 -31.70 -16.06
N ASP A 523 -17.43 -31.33 -15.33
CA ASP A 523 -17.20 -31.82 -13.98
C ASP A 523 -16.36 -30.79 -13.20
N ARG A 524 -16.57 -30.70 -11.89
CA ARG A 524 -15.77 -29.95 -10.95
C ARG A 524 -15.65 -30.77 -9.67
N PHE A 525 -14.43 -31.03 -9.25
CA PHE A 525 -14.14 -31.85 -8.08
C PHE A 525 -12.96 -31.32 -7.30
N GLU A 526 -12.94 -31.59 -6.00
CA GLU A 526 -11.85 -31.17 -5.11
C GLU A 526 -10.86 -32.33 -4.91
N ILE A 527 -9.58 -31.98 -4.77
CA ILE A 527 -8.49 -32.90 -4.46
C ILE A 527 -7.51 -32.26 -3.49
N ASP A 528 -6.86 -33.10 -2.69
CA ASP A 528 -5.75 -32.72 -1.83
C ASP A 528 -4.42 -33.04 -2.53
N ILE A 529 -3.45 -32.14 -2.39
CA ILE A 529 -2.09 -32.27 -2.92
C ILE A 529 -1.12 -32.24 -1.74
N PRO A 530 -0.14 -33.16 -1.68
CA PRO A 530 0.11 -34.25 -2.67
C PRO A 530 -0.99 -35.30 -2.68
N GLN A 531 -1.22 -35.88 -3.86
CA GLN A 531 -2.17 -36.98 -4.04
C GLN A 531 -1.64 -38.26 -3.36
N GLN A 532 -2.32 -38.71 -2.30
CA GLN A 532 -1.85 -39.85 -1.51
C GLN A 532 -2.09 -41.21 -2.17
N ASP A 533 -3.16 -41.33 -2.95
CA ASP A 533 -3.60 -42.59 -3.58
C ASP A 533 -3.16 -42.70 -5.05
N GLY A 534 -2.19 -41.91 -5.49
CA GLY A 534 -1.75 -41.82 -6.89
C GLY A 534 -2.70 -41.03 -7.77
N PRO A 535 -2.59 -41.15 -9.12
CA PRO A 535 -3.40 -40.38 -10.07
C PRO A 535 -4.90 -40.53 -9.86
N THR A 536 -5.61 -39.40 -9.85
CA THR A 536 -7.08 -39.41 -9.76
C THR A 536 -7.71 -39.92 -11.05
N VAL A 537 -8.59 -40.91 -10.97
CA VAL A 537 -9.31 -41.47 -12.12
C VAL A 537 -10.73 -40.91 -12.18
N ARG A 538 -11.11 -40.39 -13.34
CA ARG A 538 -12.47 -39.85 -13.59
C ARG A 538 -13.11 -40.52 -14.76
N PRO A 539 -14.44 -40.79 -14.73
CA PRO A 539 -15.13 -41.51 -15.81
C PRO A 539 -15.17 -40.71 -17.10
N GLY A 540 -15.29 -41.44 -18.19
CA GLY A 540 -15.49 -40.92 -19.54
C GLY A 540 -14.19 -40.52 -20.27
N ARG A 541 -14.37 -39.84 -21.41
CA ARG A 541 -13.23 -39.36 -22.22
C ARG A 541 -12.46 -38.22 -21.53
N ARG A 542 -11.23 -38.04 -21.93
CA ARG A 542 -10.45 -36.85 -21.50
C ARG A 542 -11.19 -35.55 -21.89
N PRO A 543 -11.31 -34.56 -20.97
CA PRO A 543 -11.86 -33.24 -21.29
C PRO A 543 -11.01 -32.47 -22.31
N ASP A 544 -11.62 -31.49 -22.95
CA ASP A 544 -10.89 -30.62 -23.88
C ASP A 544 -10.03 -29.58 -23.13
N LEU A 545 -10.51 -29.13 -21.97
CA LEU A 545 -9.76 -28.23 -21.07
C LEU A 545 -9.86 -28.76 -19.63
N VAL A 546 -8.74 -28.82 -18.93
CA VAL A 546 -8.65 -29.07 -17.48
C VAL A 546 -7.93 -27.91 -16.83
N VAL A 547 -8.56 -27.29 -15.83
CA VAL A 547 -8.02 -26.16 -15.07
C VAL A 547 -7.80 -26.58 -13.63
N LEU A 548 -6.56 -26.52 -13.17
CA LEU A 548 -6.21 -26.69 -11.76
C LEU A 548 -6.56 -25.42 -10.99
N ASN A 549 -6.90 -25.57 -9.72
CA ASN A 549 -7.27 -24.45 -8.83
C ASN A 549 -8.47 -23.64 -9.39
N ASP A 550 -9.41 -24.31 -10.00
CA ASP A 550 -10.69 -23.75 -10.42
C ASP A 550 -11.42 -23.15 -9.20
N GLY A 551 -11.77 -21.85 -9.27
CA GLY A 551 -12.29 -21.09 -8.13
C GLY A 551 -11.21 -20.52 -7.21
N ASP A 552 -9.94 -20.64 -7.57
CA ASP A 552 -8.81 -19.95 -6.98
C ASP A 552 -8.63 -20.10 -5.45
N LEU A 553 -8.74 -21.34 -4.95
CA LEU A 553 -8.73 -21.65 -3.51
C LEU A 553 -7.35 -21.63 -2.88
N THR A 554 -6.24 -21.72 -3.65
CA THR A 554 -4.90 -21.83 -3.10
C THR A 554 -3.92 -20.81 -3.68
N TYR A 555 -2.82 -20.61 -2.98
CA TYR A 555 -1.68 -19.80 -3.42
C TYR A 555 -0.63 -20.69 -4.07
N ALA A 556 -0.74 -20.88 -5.38
CA ALA A 556 0.20 -21.64 -6.19
C ALA A 556 0.10 -21.23 -7.66
N LYS A 557 1.22 -21.19 -8.36
CA LYS A 557 1.24 -21.08 -9.82
C LYS A 557 0.68 -22.38 -10.41
N VAL A 558 -0.26 -22.27 -11.34
CA VAL A 558 -0.77 -23.43 -12.04
C VAL A 558 -0.24 -23.46 -13.47
N ARG A 559 -0.11 -24.66 -14.03
CA ARG A 559 0.18 -24.88 -15.44
C ARG A 559 -0.96 -25.62 -16.09
N LEU A 560 -1.08 -25.44 -17.39
CA LEU A 560 -2.00 -26.22 -18.22
C LEU A 560 -1.14 -27.19 -19.05
N ASP A 561 -1.67 -28.38 -19.31
CA ASP A 561 -1.09 -29.26 -20.30
C ASP A 561 -1.30 -28.73 -21.73
N ASP A 562 -0.53 -29.20 -22.70
CA ASP A 562 -0.51 -28.67 -24.08
C ASP A 562 -1.91 -28.60 -24.72
N ARG A 563 -2.74 -29.64 -24.52
CA ARG A 563 -4.09 -29.65 -25.08
C ARG A 563 -5.03 -28.66 -24.38
N SER A 564 -4.95 -28.58 -23.06
CA SER A 564 -5.73 -27.59 -22.30
C SER A 564 -5.30 -26.17 -22.66
N TRP A 565 -3.99 -25.94 -22.84
CA TRP A 565 -3.47 -24.64 -23.27
C TRP A 565 -3.95 -24.26 -24.68
N ALA A 566 -3.86 -25.19 -25.65
CA ALA A 566 -4.41 -24.95 -27.00
C ALA A 566 -5.90 -24.65 -26.98
N THR A 567 -6.67 -25.34 -26.13
CA THR A 567 -8.10 -25.05 -25.95
C THR A 567 -8.34 -23.68 -25.33
N ALA A 568 -7.54 -23.29 -24.33
CA ALA A 568 -7.63 -21.98 -23.70
C ALA A 568 -7.33 -20.87 -24.71
N LEU A 569 -6.28 -21.00 -25.54
CA LEU A 569 -5.92 -20.02 -26.58
C LEU A 569 -7.07 -19.78 -27.58
N ASP A 570 -7.88 -20.80 -27.85
CA ASP A 570 -9.03 -20.68 -28.76
C ASP A 570 -10.30 -20.16 -28.06
N SER A 571 -10.50 -20.48 -26.77
CA SER A 571 -11.82 -20.40 -26.12
C SER A 571 -11.79 -19.81 -24.70
N LEU A 572 -10.72 -19.10 -24.27
CA LEU A 572 -10.57 -18.60 -22.91
C LEU A 572 -11.76 -17.71 -22.49
N SER A 573 -12.18 -16.77 -23.34
CA SER A 573 -13.34 -15.91 -23.08
C SER A 573 -14.69 -16.65 -23.04
N ALA A 574 -14.73 -17.92 -23.39
CA ALA A 574 -15.91 -18.77 -23.31
C ALA A 574 -15.98 -19.65 -22.04
N ILE A 575 -14.96 -19.59 -21.17
CA ILE A 575 -15.02 -20.18 -19.84
C ILE A 575 -16.10 -19.43 -19.06
N PRO A 576 -17.15 -20.09 -18.52
CA PRO A 576 -18.30 -19.40 -17.96
C PRO A 576 -17.97 -18.56 -16.71
N ASP A 577 -17.16 -19.11 -15.81
CA ASP A 577 -16.82 -18.47 -14.54
C ASP A 577 -15.67 -17.48 -14.70
N PRO A 578 -15.83 -16.18 -14.30
CA PRO A 578 -14.80 -15.16 -14.43
C PRO A 578 -13.58 -15.44 -13.53
N LEU A 579 -13.77 -16.06 -12.36
CA LEU A 579 -12.66 -16.42 -11.48
C LEU A 579 -11.78 -17.50 -12.11
N THR A 580 -12.38 -18.48 -12.79
CA THR A 580 -11.61 -19.49 -13.56
C THR A 580 -10.87 -18.83 -14.73
N ARG A 581 -11.47 -17.84 -15.44
CA ARG A 581 -10.76 -17.07 -16.46
C ARG A 581 -9.56 -16.34 -15.88
N ALA A 582 -9.71 -15.72 -14.70
CA ALA A 582 -8.61 -15.07 -13.98
C ALA A 582 -7.48 -16.06 -13.66
N VAL A 583 -7.79 -17.27 -13.21
CA VAL A 583 -6.79 -18.34 -12.97
C VAL A 583 -6.00 -18.66 -14.25
N VAL A 584 -6.68 -18.78 -15.40
CA VAL A 584 -6.01 -19.07 -16.68
C VAL A 584 -5.17 -17.88 -17.16
N TRP A 585 -5.64 -16.64 -17.00
CA TRP A 585 -4.85 -15.45 -17.31
C TRP A 585 -3.60 -15.32 -16.43
N ASN A 586 -3.73 -15.64 -15.13
CA ASN A 586 -2.58 -15.65 -14.21
C ASN A 586 -1.58 -16.76 -14.57
N ALA A 587 -2.06 -17.94 -14.98
CA ALA A 587 -1.18 -18.99 -15.50
C ALA A 587 -0.37 -18.50 -16.72
N ALA A 588 -1.01 -17.82 -17.66
CA ALA A 588 -0.34 -17.22 -18.82
C ALA A 588 0.67 -16.13 -18.41
N ARG A 589 0.29 -15.25 -17.49
CA ARG A 589 1.14 -14.22 -16.91
C ARG A 589 2.41 -14.82 -16.28
N ASP A 590 2.23 -15.84 -15.46
CA ASP A 590 3.33 -16.50 -14.77
C ASP A 590 4.26 -17.22 -15.75
N MET A 591 3.71 -17.85 -16.79
CA MET A 591 4.51 -18.47 -17.85
C MET A 591 5.33 -17.46 -18.63
N VAL A 592 4.81 -16.25 -18.91
CA VAL A 592 5.59 -15.16 -19.51
C VAL A 592 6.72 -14.73 -18.58
N ARG A 593 6.43 -14.51 -17.29
CA ARG A 593 7.44 -14.09 -16.31
C ARG A 593 8.53 -15.13 -16.08
N ASP A 594 8.19 -16.41 -16.21
CA ASP A 594 9.12 -17.53 -16.05
C ASP A 594 9.89 -17.85 -17.34
N GLY A 595 9.58 -17.16 -18.49
CA GLY A 595 10.20 -17.40 -19.79
C GLY A 595 9.66 -18.66 -20.51
N GLU A 596 8.53 -19.19 -20.07
CA GLU A 596 7.89 -20.39 -20.65
C GLU A 596 6.89 -20.07 -21.76
N LEU A 597 6.44 -18.81 -21.84
CA LEU A 597 5.51 -18.30 -22.85
C LEU A 597 6.07 -16.99 -23.43
N ALA A 598 6.13 -16.90 -24.76
CA ALA A 598 6.57 -15.68 -25.41
C ALA A 598 5.64 -14.49 -25.08
N PRO A 599 6.16 -13.30 -24.76
CA PRO A 599 5.34 -12.10 -24.50
C PRO A 599 4.32 -11.78 -25.60
N THR A 600 4.69 -12.03 -26.87
CA THR A 600 3.82 -11.85 -28.04
C THR A 600 2.64 -12.81 -28.07
N ALA A 601 2.81 -14.05 -27.59
CA ALA A 601 1.71 -15.02 -27.48
C ALA A 601 0.66 -14.56 -26.46
N TYR A 602 1.06 -13.93 -25.36
CA TYR A 602 0.12 -13.33 -24.41
C TYR A 602 -0.66 -12.17 -25.06
N LEU A 603 0.02 -11.30 -25.83
CA LEU A 603 -0.64 -10.20 -26.55
C LEU A 603 -1.63 -10.72 -27.60
N ASP A 604 -1.33 -11.82 -28.27
CA ASP A 604 -2.25 -12.46 -29.23
C ASP A 604 -3.48 -13.05 -28.55
N ALA A 605 -3.31 -13.67 -27.39
CA ALA A 605 -4.42 -14.11 -26.55
C ALA A 605 -5.26 -12.93 -26.09
N ALA A 606 -4.65 -11.84 -25.61
CA ALA A 606 -5.34 -10.62 -25.21
C ALA A 606 -6.14 -10.01 -26.37
N ARG A 607 -5.54 -9.93 -27.57
CA ARG A 607 -6.19 -9.44 -28.78
C ARG A 607 -7.42 -10.30 -29.19
N THR A 608 -7.35 -11.59 -28.94
CA THR A 608 -8.42 -12.53 -29.28
C THR A 608 -9.58 -12.48 -28.28
N HIS A 609 -9.29 -12.41 -26.99
CA HIS A 609 -10.25 -12.65 -25.92
C HIS A 609 -10.79 -11.40 -25.25
N LEU A 610 -9.96 -10.35 -25.02
CA LEU A 610 -10.43 -9.14 -24.34
C LEU A 610 -11.59 -8.42 -25.04
N PRO A 611 -11.67 -8.35 -26.38
CA PRO A 611 -12.85 -7.77 -27.02
C PRO A 611 -14.19 -8.45 -26.68
N ARG A 612 -14.15 -9.67 -26.13
CA ARG A 612 -15.34 -10.45 -25.72
C ARG A 612 -15.48 -10.57 -24.20
N GLU A 613 -14.45 -10.20 -23.44
CA GLU A 613 -14.45 -10.28 -21.97
C GLU A 613 -15.49 -9.34 -21.37
N SER A 614 -16.23 -9.83 -20.39
CA SER A 614 -17.28 -9.07 -19.70
C SER A 614 -16.87 -8.66 -18.30
N ASP A 615 -15.93 -9.37 -17.69
CA ASP A 615 -15.44 -9.04 -16.37
C ASP A 615 -14.45 -7.89 -16.43
N LEU A 616 -14.76 -6.83 -15.67
CA LEU A 616 -13.99 -5.59 -15.69
C LEU A 616 -12.60 -5.75 -15.06
N ALA A 617 -12.49 -6.49 -13.96
CA ALA A 617 -11.22 -6.72 -13.28
C ALA A 617 -10.26 -7.53 -14.19
N VAL A 618 -10.76 -8.54 -14.90
CA VAL A 618 -9.98 -9.28 -15.88
C VAL A 618 -9.49 -8.38 -17.01
N VAL A 619 -10.35 -7.53 -17.57
CA VAL A 619 -9.94 -6.58 -18.63
C VAL A 619 -8.85 -5.65 -18.15
N GLN A 620 -9.04 -5.05 -16.97
CA GLN A 620 -8.08 -4.11 -16.37
C GLN A 620 -6.73 -4.78 -16.09
N GLY A 621 -6.74 -5.93 -15.42
CA GLY A 621 -5.51 -6.62 -15.03
C GLY A 621 -4.70 -7.12 -16.25
N VAL A 622 -5.39 -7.67 -17.27
CA VAL A 622 -4.73 -8.12 -18.50
C VAL A 622 -4.15 -6.95 -19.29
N LEU A 623 -4.90 -5.84 -19.46
CA LEU A 623 -4.40 -4.65 -20.14
C LEU A 623 -3.24 -3.99 -19.38
N ALA A 624 -3.32 -3.92 -18.06
CA ALA A 624 -2.24 -3.38 -17.22
C ALA A 624 -0.95 -4.19 -17.38
N PHE A 625 -1.02 -5.52 -17.28
CA PHE A 625 0.15 -6.39 -17.46
C PHE A 625 0.71 -6.30 -18.89
N ALA A 626 -0.15 -6.28 -19.90
CA ALA A 626 0.25 -6.16 -21.30
C ALA A 626 0.96 -4.82 -21.60
N ALA A 627 0.51 -3.74 -20.98
CA ALA A 627 1.12 -2.42 -21.16
C ALA A 627 2.43 -2.29 -20.35
N THR A 628 2.37 -2.47 -19.03
CA THR A 628 3.46 -2.11 -18.12
C THR A 628 4.58 -3.14 -18.05
N GLN A 629 4.26 -4.43 -18.24
CA GLN A 629 5.27 -5.50 -18.20
C GLN A 629 5.67 -5.92 -19.62
N ILE A 630 4.71 -6.27 -20.46
CA ILE A 630 5.06 -6.79 -21.79
C ILE A 630 5.59 -5.68 -22.67
N ALA A 631 4.79 -4.63 -22.96
CA ALA A 631 5.21 -3.61 -23.91
C ALA A 631 6.41 -2.79 -23.39
N ASP A 632 6.43 -2.43 -22.12
CA ASP A 632 7.43 -1.50 -21.59
C ASP A 632 8.70 -2.17 -21.05
N ARG A 633 8.67 -3.50 -20.77
CA ARG A 633 9.82 -4.18 -20.13
C ARG A 633 10.27 -5.45 -20.84
N TYR A 634 9.34 -6.35 -21.24
CA TYR A 634 9.68 -7.67 -21.77
C TYR A 634 9.93 -7.68 -23.26
N LEU A 635 9.41 -6.69 -23.98
CA LEU A 635 9.74 -6.49 -25.39
C LEU A 635 10.89 -5.50 -25.57
N GLY A 636 11.66 -5.68 -26.62
CA GLY A 636 12.70 -4.73 -27.01
C GLY A 636 12.10 -3.42 -27.55
N PRO A 637 12.90 -2.33 -27.66
CA PRO A 637 12.45 -1.06 -28.17
C PRO A 637 11.84 -1.14 -29.58
N ASP A 638 12.35 -2.06 -30.44
CA ASP A 638 11.87 -2.25 -31.81
C ASP A 638 10.48 -2.92 -31.88
N ASP A 639 10.14 -3.79 -30.92
CA ASP A 639 8.87 -4.53 -30.86
C ASP A 639 7.77 -3.76 -30.10
N ARG A 640 8.15 -2.83 -29.24
CA ARG A 640 7.21 -2.05 -28.41
C ARG A 640 6.14 -1.33 -29.23
N PRO A 641 6.44 -0.66 -30.39
CA PRO A 641 5.41 -0.02 -31.20
C PRO A 641 4.33 -0.97 -31.70
N ALA A 642 4.66 -2.22 -32.04
CA ALA A 642 3.70 -3.25 -32.46
C ALA A 642 2.82 -3.69 -31.29
N ALA A 643 3.37 -3.80 -30.09
CA ALA A 643 2.62 -4.08 -28.87
C ALA A 643 1.61 -2.95 -28.56
N LEU A 644 2.03 -1.69 -28.61
CA LEU A 644 1.13 -0.54 -28.39
C LEU A 644 0.02 -0.47 -29.45
N ALA A 645 0.32 -0.82 -30.71
CA ALA A 645 -0.68 -0.91 -31.77
C ALA A 645 -1.71 -2.02 -31.47
N THR A 646 -1.26 -3.15 -30.94
CA THR A 646 -2.13 -4.25 -30.48
C THR A 646 -3.05 -3.79 -29.34
N LEU A 647 -2.51 -3.15 -28.31
CA LEU A 647 -3.29 -2.59 -27.20
C LEU A 647 -4.31 -1.56 -27.67
N THR A 648 -3.90 -0.64 -28.54
CA THR A 648 -4.79 0.35 -29.14
C THR A 648 -5.93 -0.31 -29.93
N SER A 649 -5.63 -1.41 -30.66
CA SER A 649 -6.65 -2.17 -31.39
C SER A 649 -7.66 -2.83 -30.47
N ILE A 650 -7.21 -3.44 -29.35
CA ILE A 650 -8.08 -4.03 -28.31
C ILE A 650 -9.00 -2.94 -27.74
N CYS A 651 -8.41 -1.81 -27.33
CA CYS A 651 -9.18 -0.70 -26.77
C CYS A 651 -10.23 -0.17 -27.76
N ARG A 652 -9.90 0.00 -29.04
CA ARG A 652 -10.86 0.38 -30.08
C ARG A 652 -11.99 -0.63 -30.23
N ALA A 653 -11.71 -1.92 -30.13
CA ALA A 653 -12.74 -2.95 -30.20
C ALA A 653 -13.70 -2.88 -28.99
N LEU A 654 -13.16 -2.65 -27.79
CA LEU A 654 -13.95 -2.45 -26.57
C LEU A 654 -14.79 -1.16 -26.64
N ILE A 655 -14.22 -0.04 -27.11
CA ILE A 655 -14.93 1.23 -27.29
C ILE A 655 -16.10 1.05 -28.26
N ARG A 656 -15.90 0.36 -29.39
CA ARG A 656 -16.99 0.05 -30.34
C ARG A 656 -18.06 -0.84 -29.73
N ARG A 657 -17.66 -1.88 -28.98
CA ARG A 657 -18.60 -2.79 -28.31
C ARG A 657 -19.51 -2.08 -27.29
N THR A 658 -19.03 -1.00 -26.71
CA THR A 658 -19.70 -0.28 -25.62
C THR A 658 -20.33 1.04 -26.08
N GLU A 659 -20.55 1.25 -27.39
CA GLU A 659 -21.17 2.46 -27.95
C GLU A 659 -22.62 2.68 -27.52
N ASP A 660 -23.34 1.62 -27.20
CA ASP A 660 -24.72 1.65 -26.71
C ASP A 660 -24.87 2.07 -25.23
N GLY A 661 -23.75 2.30 -24.52
CA GLY A 661 -23.74 2.73 -23.12
C GLY A 661 -23.99 1.62 -22.09
N ASN A 662 -24.10 0.37 -22.51
CA ASN A 662 -24.46 -0.77 -21.63
C ASN A 662 -23.34 -1.17 -20.64
N ALA A 663 -22.10 -0.72 -20.83
CA ALA A 663 -20.95 -1.08 -20.01
C ALA A 663 -20.01 0.14 -19.80
N PRO A 664 -20.42 1.14 -19.01
CA PRO A 664 -19.66 2.38 -18.85
C PRO A 664 -18.26 2.16 -18.23
N GLY A 665 -18.10 1.23 -17.29
CA GLY A 665 -16.80 0.89 -16.69
C GLY A 665 -15.83 0.27 -17.69
N LEU A 666 -16.29 -0.65 -18.57
CA LEU A 666 -15.46 -1.19 -19.65
C LEU A 666 -15.07 -0.11 -20.66
N ARG A 667 -16.00 0.79 -20.97
CA ARG A 667 -15.72 1.91 -21.87
C ARG A 667 -14.67 2.85 -21.29
N LEU A 668 -14.83 3.27 -20.04
CA LEU A 668 -13.87 4.14 -19.35
C LEU A 668 -12.47 3.49 -19.31
N THR A 669 -12.40 2.20 -18.96
CA THR A 669 -11.15 1.43 -18.96
C THR A 669 -10.51 1.44 -20.36
N ALA A 670 -11.30 1.16 -21.40
CA ALA A 670 -10.81 1.14 -22.76
C ALA A 670 -10.32 2.52 -23.24
N VAL A 671 -11.01 3.61 -22.87
CA VAL A 671 -10.62 4.98 -23.18
C VAL A 671 -9.30 5.34 -22.48
N ARG A 672 -9.17 5.04 -21.19
CA ARG A 672 -7.94 5.29 -20.41
C ARG A 672 -6.72 4.56 -21.00
N HIS A 673 -6.87 3.28 -21.32
CA HIS A 673 -5.79 2.49 -21.92
C HIS A 673 -5.51 2.90 -23.37
N PHE A 674 -6.52 3.32 -24.13
CA PHE A 674 -6.33 3.87 -25.47
C PHE A 674 -5.46 5.12 -25.45
N ILE A 675 -5.77 6.07 -24.55
CA ILE A 675 -4.97 7.29 -24.37
C ILE A 675 -3.51 6.91 -24.03
N SER A 676 -3.33 6.04 -23.04
CA SER A 676 -1.98 5.66 -22.56
C SER A 676 -1.15 4.94 -23.63
N ALA A 677 -1.79 4.15 -24.50
CA ALA A 677 -1.13 3.41 -25.59
C ALA A 677 -1.03 4.18 -26.91
N ALA A 678 -1.58 5.40 -27.01
CA ALA A 678 -1.54 6.19 -28.23
C ALA A 678 -0.11 6.50 -28.66
N THR A 679 0.23 6.19 -29.92
CA THR A 679 1.55 6.48 -30.52
C THR A 679 1.53 7.73 -31.43
N GLN A 680 0.34 8.25 -31.71
CA GLN A 680 0.11 9.46 -32.50
C GLN A 680 -0.78 10.41 -31.72
N PRO A 681 -0.53 11.72 -31.79
CA PRO A 681 -1.28 12.69 -30.98
C PRO A 681 -2.71 12.95 -31.50
N ASP A 682 -2.95 12.87 -32.82
CA ASP A 682 -4.11 13.42 -33.51
C ASP A 682 -5.45 13.03 -32.85
N GLY A 683 -5.71 11.75 -32.64
CA GLY A 683 -7.01 11.29 -32.11
C GLY A 683 -7.30 11.75 -30.68
N ILE A 684 -6.30 11.74 -29.80
CA ILE A 684 -6.47 12.19 -28.40
C ILE A 684 -6.41 13.72 -28.30
N GLN A 685 -5.68 14.39 -29.20
CA GLN A 685 -5.68 15.84 -29.33
C GLN A 685 -7.06 16.37 -29.76
N ASP A 686 -7.71 15.67 -30.69
CA ASP A 686 -9.05 16.00 -31.14
C ASP A 686 -10.08 15.90 -29.98
N TRP A 687 -9.93 14.90 -29.10
CA TRP A 687 -10.78 14.79 -27.90
C TRP A 687 -10.58 15.96 -26.96
N LEU A 688 -9.34 16.38 -26.73
CA LEU A 688 -9.03 17.52 -25.88
C LEU A 688 -9.59 18.84 -26.48
N ASN A 689 -9.43 19.04 -27.79
CA ASN A 689 -9.89 20.23 -28.49
C ASN A 689 -11.42 20.33 -28.56
N SER A 690 -12.12 19.18 -28.73
CA SER A 690 -13.59 19.13 -28.78
C SER A 690 -14.24 19.05 -27.40
N ASP A 691 -13.45 18.99 -26.34
CA ASP A 691 -13.87 18.78 -24.95
C ASP A 691 -14.80 17.56 -24.80
N SER A 692 -14.55 16.51 -25.56
CA SER A 692 -15.40 15.31 -25.57
C SER A 692 -14.70 14.08 -26.11
N VAL A 693 -15.03 12.91 -25.52
CA VAL A 693 -14.73 11.59 -26.07
C VAL A 693 -15.95 11.12 -26.85
N PRO A 694 -15.83 10.76 -28.16
CA PRO A 694 -16.97 10.30 -28.94
C PRO A 694 -17.74 9.15 -28.29
N GLY A 695 -19.02 9.33 -27.99
CA GLY A 695 -19.86 8.35 -27.29
C GLY A 695 -19.56 8.22 -25.78
N GLY A 696 -18.88 9.19 -25.19
CA GLY A 696 -18.51 9.21 -23.77
C GLY A 696 -17.27 8.39 -23.42
N PRO A 697 -16.79 8.44 -22.19
CA PRO A 697 -17.27 9.25 -21.08
C PRO A 697 -17.09 10.76 -21.28
N GLU A 698 -17.65 11.57 -20.39
CA GLU A 698 -17.34 13.02 -20.35
C GLU A 698 -15.86 13.23 -20.13
N LEU A 699 -15.33 14.34 -20.67
CA LEU A 699 -13.92 14.69 -20.51
C LEU A 699 -13.73 15.42 -19.18
N ASP A 700 -13.64 14.64 -18.12
CA ASP A 700 -13.42 15.12 -16.75
C ASP A 700 -11.94 15.47 -16.47
N PRO A 701 -11.59 16.02 -15.30
CA PRO A 701 -10.21 16.40 -14.98
C PRO A 701 -9.21 15.26 -15.10
N GLU A 702 -9.56 14.03 -14.70
CA GLU A 702 -8.67 12.87 -14.79
C GLU A 702 -8.32 12.54 -16.23
N LEU A 703 -9.32 12.44 -17.10
CA LEU A 703 -9.10 12.15 -18.52
C LEU A 703 -8.35 13.27 -19.24
N ARG A 704 -8.62 14.53 -18.88
CA ARG A 704 -7.91 15.69 -19.44
C ARG A 704 -6.42 15.64 -19.11
N TRP A 705 -6.07 15.41 -17.83
CA TRP A 705 -4.68 15.27 -17.41
C TRP A 705 -4.01 14.03 -18.03
N ARG A 706 -4.73 12.92 -18.19
CA ARG A 706 -4.22 11.72 -18.87
C ARG A 706 -3.90 11.98 -20.34
N ILE A 707 -4.79 12.68 -21.07
CA ILE A 707 -4.54 13.07 -22.46
C ILE A 707 -3.35 14.02 -22.53
N LEU A 708 -3.34 15.06 -21.69
CA LEU A 708 -2.27 16.06 -21.68
C LEU A 708 -0.91 15.45 -21.39
N TYR A 709 -0.87 14.51 -20.43
CA TYR A 709 0.33 13.76 -20.13
C TYR A 709 0.83 12.93 -21.33
N ARG A 710 -0.08 12.22 -22.00
CA ARG A 710 0.35 11.45 -23.18
C ARG A 710 0.80 12.36 -24.33
N LEU A 711 0.14 13.48 -24.54
CA LEU A 711 0.57 14.49 -25.52
C LEU A 711 1.92 15.10 -25.17
N ALA A 712 2.20 15.35 -23.88
CA ALA A 712 3.51 15.80 -23.41
C ALA A 712 4.60 14.78 -23.73
N VAL A 713 4.37 13.48 -23.45
CA VAL A 713 5.30 12.39 -23.81
C VAL A 713 5.60 12.39 -25.31
N LEU A 714 4.58 12.61 -26.15
CA LEU A 714 4.69 12.63 -27.60
C LEU A 714 5.26 13.96 -28.16
N GLY A 715 5.48 14.96 -27.30
CA GLY A 715 5.96 16.29 -27.71
C GLY A 715 4.93 17.12 -28.50
N ALA A 716 3.66 16.85 -28.32
CA ALA A 716 2.55 17.53 -29.01
C ALA A 716 1.94 18.69 -28.21
N VAL A 717 2.42 18.95 -27.00
CA VAL A 717 2.04 20.10 -26.15
C VAL A 717 3.27 20.69 -25.48
N ASP A 718 3.13 21.94 -25.04
CA ASP A 718 4.17 22.72 -24.36
C ASP A 718 3.73 23.10 -22.92
N ASP A 719 4.58 23.85 -22.21
CA ASP A 719 4.29 24.29 -20.84
C ASP A 719 3.10 25.27 -20.77
N ASP A 720 2.83 26.04 -21.83
CA ASP A 720 1.69 26.95 -21.85
C ASP A 720 0.35 26.19 -21.83
N ALA A 721 0.27 25.07 -22.55
CA ALA A 721 -0.90 24.19 -22.50
C ALA A 721 -1.09 23.53 -21.12
N ILE A 722 0.02 23.10 -20.49
CA ILE A 722 0.01 22.54 -19.13
C ILE A 722 -0.42 23.61 -18.10
N ALA A 723 0.11 24.82 -18.21
CA ALA A 723 -0.26 25.94 -17.33
C ALA A 723 -1.73 26.34 -17.48
N ALA A 724 -2.27 26.31 -18.71
CA ALA A 724 -3.68 26.58 -18.96
C ALA A 724 -4.59 25.54 -18.28
N GLU A 725 -4.24 24.26 -18.35
CA GLU A 725 -5.01 23.21 -17.67
C GLU A 725 -4.88 23.31 -16.14
N LEU A 726 -3.71 23.63 -15.61
CA LEU A 726 -3.52 23.87 -14.17
C LEU A 726 -4.33 25.07 -13.67
N THR A 727 -4.55 26.08 -14.53
CA THR A 727 -5.44 27.18 -14.20
C THR A 727 -6.91 26.73 -14.15
N ARG A 728 -7.29 25.75 -14.98
CA ARG A 728 -8.62 25.12 -14.98
C ARG A 728 -8.83 24.21 -13.76
N ASP A 729 -7.82 23.44 -13.38
CA ASP A 729 -7.83 22.51 -12.25
C ASP A 729 -6.66 22.83 -11.28
N PRO A 730 -6.81 23.83 -10.39
CA PRO A 730 -5.75 24.23 -9.46
C PRO A 730 -5.62 23.31 -8.25
N SER A 731 -6.37 22.22 -8.19
CA SER A 731 -6.39 21.26 -7.08
C SER A 731 -5.06 20.56 -6.86
N ALA A 732 -4.93 19.82 -5.74
CA ALA A 732 -3.76 19.00 -5.46
C ALA A 732 -3.47 18.00 -6.60
N THR A 733 -4.48 17.28 -7.07
CA THR A 733 -4.36 16.37 -8.23
C THR A 733 -4.00 17.10 -9.53
N GLY A 734 -4.47 18.34 -9.72
CA GLY A 734 -4.05 19.20 -10.83
C GLY A 734 -2.58 19.61 -10.74
N GLN A 735 -2.07 19.92 -9.54
CA GLN A 735 -0.65 20.19 -9.32
C GLN A 735 0.23 18.98 -9.67
N GLU A 736 -0.19 17.78 -9.27
CA GLU A 736 0.47 16.53 -9.63
C GLU A 736 0.42 16.27 -11.14
N GLY A 737 -0.74 16.48 -11.77
CA GLY A 737 -0.92 16.38 -13.22
C GLY A 737 0.05 17.28 -13.97
N ALA A 738 0.15 18.53 -13.54
CA ALA A 738 1.07 19.50 -14.13
C ALA A 738 2.55 19.12 -13.92
N ALA A 739 2.91 18.67 -12.72
CA ALA A 739 4.27 18.22 -12.41
C ALA A 739 4.66 17.02 -13.29
N ARG A 740 3.76 16.03 -13.43
CA ARG A 740 3.94 14.86 -14.29
C ARG A 740 4.10 15.25 -15.76
N CYS A 741 3.23 16.12 -16.27
CA CYS A 741 3.28 16.58 -17.66
C CYS A 741 4.58 17.35 -17.98
N ARG A 742 5.00 18.27 -17.10
CA ARG A 742 6.25 19.04 -17.28
C ARG A 742 7.47 18.13 -17.30
N ALA A 743 7.54 17.16 -16.41
CA ALA A 743 8.61 16.17 -16.37
C ALA A 743 8.60 15.23 -17.60
N ALA A 744 7.46 15.08 -18.27
CA ALA A 744 7.28 14.25 -19.47
C ALA A 744 7.64 14.94 -20.78
N LEU A 745 7.83 16.26 -20.80
CA LEU A 745 8.20 16.97 -22.02
C LEU A 745 9.53 16.44 -22.60
N PRO A 746 9.64 16.19 -23.92
CA PRO A 746 10.87 15.70 -24.57
C PRO A 746 11.87 16.82 -24.81
N ASP A 747 12.17 17.57 -23.76
CA ASP A 747 13.07 18.72 -23.76
C ASP A 747 14.15 18.58 -22.70
N GLY A 748 15.40 18.92 -23.07
CA GLY A 748 16.55 18.74 -22.19
C GLY A 748 16.53 19.61 -20.94
N ASP A 749 16.00 20.83 -21.05
CA ASP A 749 15.93 21.78 -19.93
C ASP A 749 14.79 21.40 -19.00
N ALA A 750 13.66 20.93 -19.54
CA ALA A 750 12.56 20.38 -18.76
C ALA A 750 13.00 19.15 -17.94
N LYS A 751 13.75 18.22 -18.56
CA LYS A 751 14.33 17.07 -17.84
C LYS A 751 15.31 17.51 -16.76
N ALA A 752 16.17 18.49 -17.03
CA ALA A 752 17.12 19.00 -16.05
C ALA A 752 16.39 19.66 -14.85
N ALA A 753 15.38 20.48 -15.13
CA ALA A 753 14.57 21.12 -14.09
C ALA A 753 13.82 20.10 -13.22
N ALA A 754 13.20 19.07 -13.83
CA ALA A 754 12.53 18.00 -13.11
C ALA A 754 13.51 17.20 -12.22
N TRP A 755 14.69 16.88 -12.74
CA TRP A 755 15.75 16.20 -11.98
C TRP A 755 16.22 17.01 -10.78
N ASP A 756 16.53 18.28 -10.99
CA ASP A 756 17.03 19.16 -9.93
C ASP A 756 15.96 19.34 -8.86
N ARG A 757 14.68 19.43 -9.24
CA ARG A 757 13.59 19.54 -8.30
C ARG A 757 13.41 18.27 -7.46
N MET A 758 13.55 17.07 -8.06
CA MET A 758 13.47 15.80 -7.33
C MET A 758 14.65 15.58 -6.38
N PHE A 759 15.89 15.87 -6.83
CA PHE A 759 17.08 15.40 -6.13
C PHE A 759 17.91 16.51 -5.47
N ARG A 760 17.67 17.81 -5.79
CA ARG A 760 18.47 18.92 -5.28
C ARG A 760 17.70 19.86 -4.34
N THR A 761 16.38 19.76 -4.29
CA THR A 761 15.53 20.52 -3.39
C THR A 761 14.80 19.60 -2.41
N ASP A 762 14.21 20.16 -1.35
CA ASP A 762 13.48 19.41 -0.32
C ASP A 762 12.01 19.86 -0.21
N ASP A 763 11.54 20.60 -1.20
CA ASP A 763 10.21 21.24 -1.22
C ASP A 763 9.09 20.34 -1.74
N LEU A 764 9.40 19.24 -2.43
CA LEU A 764 8.39 18.32 -2.94
C LEU A 764 7.85 17.43 -1.81
N SER A 765 6.52 17.35 -1.72
CA SER A 765 5.87 16.25 -0.98
C SER A 765 6.13 14.91 -1.68
N ASN A 766 5.84 13.80 -1.01
CA ASN A 766 5.96 12.47 -1.60
C ASN A 766 5.09 12.33 -2.85
N TYR A 767 3.92 12.94 -2.89
CA TYR A 767 3.00 12.94 -4.01
C TYR A 767 3.55 13.71 -5.23
N LEU A 768 4.02 14.94 -5.02
CA LEU A 768 4.63 15.73 -6.10
C LEU A 768 5.95 15.13 -6.60
N PHE A 769 6.74 14.54 -5.70
CA PHE A 769 7.93 13.78 -6.09
C PHE A 769 7.56 12.59 -6.99
N THR A 770 6.58 11.80 -6.58
CA THR A 770 6.08 10.63 -7.34
C THR A 770 5.55 11.04 -8.71
N ALA A 771 4.73 12.08 -8.77
CA ALA A 771 4.20 12.60 -10.03
C ALA A 771 5.31 13.06 -10.99
N THR A 772 6.30 13.78 -10.48
CA THR A 772 7.46 14.24 -11.26
C THR A 772 8.28 13.05 -11.77
N ALA A 773 8.55 12.06 -10.90
CA ALA A 773 9.30 10.85 -11.26
C ALA A 773 8.60 10.01 -12.33
N GLN A 774 7.28 9.83 -12.23
CA GLN A 774 6.47 9.14 -13.24
C GLN A 774 6.50 9.85 -14.60
N GLY A 775 6.58 11.17 -14.63
CA GLY A 775 6.74 11.94 -15.87
C GLY A 775 8.14 11.84 -16.47
N PHE A 776 9.17 11.67 -15.65
CA PHE A 776 10.57 11.81 -16.08
C PHE A 776 11.03 10.68 -17.01
N TRP A 777 10.81 9.42 -16.61
CA TRP A 777 11.28 8.25 -17.35
C TRP A 777 10.25 7.83 -18.39
N GLN A 778 10.55 8.06 -19.68
CA GLN A 778 9.66 7.70 -20.79
C GLN A 778 10.41 6.82 -21.80
N PRO A 779 9.87 5.65 -22.20
CA PRO A 779 10.51 4.79 -23.20
C PRO A 779 10.72 5.48 -24.53
N GLU A 780 9.82 6.39 -24.92
CA GLU A 780 9.92 7.19 -26.16
C GLU A 780 11.07 8.19 -26.13
N GLN A 781 11.62 8.47 -24.96
CA GLN A 781 12.64 9.50 -24.74
C GLN A 781 13.95 8.90 -24.18
N ALA A 782 14.20 7.61 -24.45
CA ALA A 782 15.32 6.86 -23.87
C ALA A 782 16.67 7.56 -24.06
N ASP A 783 16.97 8.08 -25.25
CA ASP A 783 18.24 8.78 -25.54
C ASP A 783 18.40 10.05 -24.69
N LEU A 784 17.33 10.76 -24.43
CA LEU A 784 17.32 11.99 -23.66
C LEU A 784 17.60 11.75 -22.18
N VAL A 785 17.04 10.68 -21.62
CA VAL A 785 17.11 10.38 -20.18
C VAL A 785 18.27 9.44 -19.80
N ARG A 786 18.91 8.74 -20.77
CA ARG A 786 19.99 7.78 -20.52
C ARG A 786 21.13 8.34 -19.66
N ARG A 787 21.50 9.61 -19.86
CA ARG A 787 22.55 10.29 -19.09
C ARG A 787 22.25 10.40 -17.57
N TYR A 788 21.00 10.22 -17.17
CA TYR A 788 20.57 10.27 -15.77
C TYR A 788 20.62 8.91 -15.08
N VAL A 789 20.75 7.82 -15.82
CA VAL A 789 20.82 6.46 -15.24
C VAL A 789 21.96 6.33 -14.22
N PRO A 790 23.22 6.68 -14.52
CA PRO A 790 24.30 6.62 -13.53
C PRO A 790 24.07 7.58 -12.36
N ARG A 791 23.50 8.77 -12.64
CA ARG A 791 23.24 9.78 -11.62
C ARG A 791 22.22 9.35 -10.60
N PHE A 792 21.22 8.55 -11.02
CA PHE A 792 20.16 8.06 -10.13
C PHE A 792 20.74 7.38 -8.89
N TYR A 793 21.72 6.49 -9.07
CA TYR A 793 22.27 5.70 -7.97
C TYR A 793 23.03 6.54 -6.93
N THR A 794 23.60 7.66 -7.34
CA THR A 794 24.24 8.61 -6.41
C THR A 794 23.20 9.54 -5.77
N ASP A 795 22.35 10.13 -6.61
CA ASP A 795 21.43 11.19 -6.20
C ASP A 795 20.31 10.64 -5.30
N ALA A 796 19.88 9.37 -5.51
CA ALA A 796 18.88 8.70 -4.67
C ALA A 796 19.42 8.38 -3.25
N VAL A 797 20.70 8.01 -3.14
CA VAL A 797 21.37 7.80 -1.84
C VAL A 797 21.43 9.12 -1.07
N GLU A 798 21.94 10.18 -1.70
CA GLU A 798 22.01 11.51 -1.09
C GLU A 798 20.63 12.03 -0.65
N LEU A 799 19.60 11.78 -1.45
CA LEU A 799 18.22 12.16 -1.12
C LEU A 799 17.67 11.37 0.07
N ALA A 800 17.90 10.06 0.10
CA ALA A 800 17.47 9.17 1.17
C ALA A 800 18.10 9.58 2.51
N ASP A 801 19.40 9.83 2.51
CA ASP A 801 20.14 10.29 3.71
C ASP A 801 19.64 11.65 4.21
N ARG A 802 19.20 12.53 3.31
CA ARG A 802 18.76 13.88 3.66
C ARG A 802 17.30 13.93 4.12
N ARG A 803 16.41 13.12 3.50
CA ARG A 803 14.96 13.23 3.70
C ARG A 803 14.29 12.05 4.40
N GLY A 804 15.02 10.96 4.64
CA GLY A 804 14.53 9.81 5.40
C GLY A 804 13.80 8.72 4.59
N PRO A 805 13.21 7.73 5.30
CA PRO A 805 12.76 6.48 4.68
C PRO A 805 11.57 6.63 3.73
N ALA A 806 10.59 7.48 4.02
CA ALA A 806 9.41 7.62 3.17
C ALA A 806 9.76 8.13 1.77
N ILE A 807 10.59 9.16 1.66
CA ILE A 807 11.04 9.65 0.34
C ILE A 807 12.04 8.70 -0.32
N ALA A 808 12.84 7.97 0.47
CA ALA A 808 13.75 6.94 -0.04
C ALA A 808 12.99 5.81 -0.74
N GLU A 809 11.86 5.40 -0.18
CA GLU A 809 10.96 4.45 -0.82
C GLU A 809 10.38 4.99 -2.13
N CYS A 810 9.87 6.23 -2.14
CA CYS A 810 9.37 6.88 -3.34
C CYS A 810 10.45 6.96 -4.43
N ALA A 811 11.68 7.34 -4.07
CA ALA A 811 12.80 7.42 -5.01
C ALA A 811 13.15 6.05 -5.59
N GLY A 812 13.27 5.02 -4.74
CA GLY A 812 13.58 3.66 -5.17
C GLY A 812 12.48 3.02 -6.03
N ARG A 813 11.22 3.39 -5.83
CA ARG A 813 10.08 2.84 -6.53
C ARG A 813 9.76 3.58 -7.83
N TYR A 814 9.69 4.92 -7.80
CA TYR A 814 9.15 5.72 -8.91
C TYR A 814 10.21 6.45 -9.72
N ALA A 815 11.36 6.79 -9.12
CA ALA A 815 12.45 7.43 -9.85
C ALA A 815 13.53 6.45 -10.34
N PHE A 816 13.36 5.15 -10.10
CA PHE A 816 14.24 4.13 -10.67
C PHE A 816 14.15 4.12 -12.22
N PRO A 817 15.27 4.01 -12.96
CA PRO A 817 15.30 4.04 -14.42
C PRO A 817 14.80 2.72 -15.05
N ILE A 818 13.53 2.39 -14.83
CA ILE A 818 12.91 1.10 -15.12
C ILE A 818 12.92 0.70 -16.59
N HIS A 819 12.94 1.70 -17.49
CA HIS A 819 12.96 1.49 -18.94
C HIS A 819 14.39 1.29 -19.51
N ALA A 820 15.41 1.58 -18.72
CA ALA A 820 16.80 1.31 -19.07
C ALA A 820 17.17 -0.14 -18.76
N ALA A 821 16.46 -1.09 -19.38
CA ALA A 821 16.64 -2.52 -19.16
C ALA A 821 17.81 -3.04 -20.02
N ASP A 822 19.03 -2.86 -19.51
CA ASP A 822 20.28 -3.32 -20.11
C ASP A 822 21.31 -3.73 -19.04
N GLU A 823 22.36 -4.43 -19.46
CA GLU A 823 23.44 -4.92 -18.59
C GLU A 823 24.19 -3.80 -17.85
N GLU A 824 24.30 -2.62 -18.45
CA GLU A 824 24.98 -1.49 -17.81
C GLU A 824 24.19 -0.96 -16.62
N SER A 825 22.88 -0.80 -16.77
CA SER A 825 21.97 -0.39 -15.69
C SER A 825 21.97 -1.39 -14.54
N LEU A 826 22.01 -2.69 -14.86
CA LEU A 826 22.12 -3.76 -13.88
C LEU A 826 23.45 -3.67 -13.09
N ARG A 827 24.56 -3.53 -13.78
CA ARG A 827 25.90 -3.39 -13.18
C ARG A 827 25.98 -2.18 -12.24
N LEU A 828 25.50 -1.03 -12.68
CA LEU A 828 25.48 0.20 -11.86
C LEU A 828 24.68 0.02 -10.58
N GLY A 829 23.54 -0.65 -10.65
CA GLY A 829 22.71 -0.96 -9.49
C GLY A 829 23.39 -1.93 -8.51
N GLU A 830 24.04 -2.97 -9.01
CA GLU A 830 24.82 -3.92 -8.21
C GLU A 830 26.02 -3.26 -7.52
N GLU A 831 26.70 -2.35 -8.21
CA GLU A 831 27.77 -1.54 -7.65
C GLU A 831 27.26 -0.64 -6.52
N CYS A 832 26.11 0.01 -6.71
CA CYS A 832 25.47 0.82 -5.67
C CYS A 832 25.13 -0.01 -4.43
N LEU A 833 24.50 -1.16 -4.60
CA LEU A 833 24.16 -2.08 -3.50
C LEU A 833 25.39 -2.59 -2.72
N SER A 834 26.54 -2.70 -3.40
CA SER A 834 27.78 -3.24 -2.82
C SER A 834 28.63 -2.18 -2.14
N ALA A 835 28.59 -0.93 -2.61
CA ALA A 835 29.50 0.13 -2.23
C ALA A 835 28.97 1.07 -1.14
N ALA A 836 27.64 1.19 -0.98
CA ALA A 836 27.03 2.19 -0.11
C ALA A 836 26.38 1.56 1.12
N ASP A 837 26.49 2.24 2.25
CA ASP A 837 25.66 1.99 3.42
C ASP A 837 24.29 2.66 3.17
N LEU A 838 23.34 1.87 2.61
CA LEU A 838 22.06 2.37 2.15
C LEU A 838 21.01 2.28 3.25
N LEU A 839 20.17 3.30 3.35
CA LEU A 839 18.94 3.23 4.13
C LEU A 839 18.16 1.96 3.75
N PRO A 840 17.68 1.17 4.72
CA PRO A 840 17.00 -0.10 4.46
C PRO A 840 15.85 0.01 3.44
N ALA A 841 15.05 1.06 3.50
CA ALA A 841 13.95 1.31 2.56
C ALA A 841 14.45 1.45 1.10
N LEU A 842 15.48 2.24 0.86
CA LEU A 842 16.06 2.38 -0.48
C LEU A 842 16.72 1.08 -0.95
N ARG A 843 17.49 0.42 -0.08
CA ARG A 843 18.15 -0.87 -0.38
C ARG A 843 17.13 -1.91 -0.84
N ARG A 844 16.02 -2.06 -0.11
CA ARG A 844 14.95 -3.00 -0.46
C ARG A 844 14.40 -2.73 -1.85
N LYS A 845 14.04 -1.47 -2.14
CA LYS A 845 13.49 -1.11 -3.47
C LYS A 845 14.49 -1.34 -4.59
N LEU A 846 15.78 -1.02 -4.38
CA LEU A 846 16.81 -1.30 -5.39
C LEU A 846 16.98 -2.80 -5.65
N VAL A 847 16.97 -3.64 -4.62
CA VAL A 847 17.02 -5.11 -4.77
C VAL A 847 15.84 -5.59 -5.61
N ASP A 848 14.63 -5.13 -5.32
CA ASP A 848 13.40 -5.49 -6.04
C ASP A 848 13.45 -5.04 -7.51
N GLN A 849 13.84 -3.80 -7.77
CA GLN A 849 13.92 -3.25 -9.13
C GLN A 849 15.00 -3.93 -9.98
N LEU A 850 16.14 -4.26 -9.38
CA LEU A 850 17.20 -4.99 -10.09
C LEU A 850 16.81 -6.44 -10.39
N ASP A 851 16.01 -7.09 -9.53
CA ASP A 851 15.47 -8.42 -9.88
C ASP A 851 14.49 -8.34 -11.05
N ASP A 852 13.60 -7.34 -11.04
CA ASP A 852 12.67 -7.11 -12.16
C ASP A 852 13.43 -6.80 -13.46
N LEU A 853 14.54 -6.08 -13.37
CA LEU A 853 15.43 -5.80 -14.52
C LEU A 853 16.08 -7.08 -15.07
N ARG A 854 16.65 -7.93 -14.18
CA ARG A 854 17.20 -9.24 -14.57
C ARG A 854 16.15 -10.14 -15.20
N ARG A 855 14.93 -10.11 -14.68
CA ARG A 855 13.79 -10.87 -15.22
C ARG A 855 13.45 -10.38 -16.63
N ALA A 856 13.38 -9.05 -16.84
CA ALA A 856 13.11 -8.48 -18.15
C ALA A 856 14.16 -8.90 -19.19
N LEU A 857 15.45 -8.87 -18.84
CA LEU A 857 16.53 -9.32 -19.72
C LEU A 857 16.37 -10.80 -20.08
N ARG A 858 16.14 -11.68 -19.11
CA ARG A 858 15.91 -13.12 -19.36
C ARG A 858 14.72 -13.40 -20.28
N VAL A 859 13.61 -12.69 -20.08
CA VAL A 859 12.39 -12.86 -20.91
C VAL A 859 12.63 -12.37 -22.34
N ARG A 860 13.50 -11.36 -22.54
CA ARG A 860 13.91 -10.89 -23.88
C ARG A 860 14.82 -11.85 -24.65
N GLU A 861 15.61 -12.66 -23.91
CA GLU A 861 16.55 -13.63 -24.50
C GLU A 861 15.87 -14.95 -24.90
N GLY A 862 14.78 -15.32 -24.25
CA GLY A 862 14.04 -16.59 -24.47
C GLY A 862 12.84 -16.48 -25.31
#